data_ee62e5e3bc4b9e974354328b45be77cb
#
_entry.id   ee62e5e3bc4b9e974354328b45be77cb
#
_cell.length_a   1.000
_cell.length_b   1.000
_cell.length_c   1.000
_cell.angle_alpha   90.00
_cell.angle_beta   90.00
_cell.angle_gamma   90.00
#
_symmetry.space_group_name_H-M   'P 1'
#
loop_
_entity.id
_entity.type
_entity.pdbx_description
1 polymer ?
#
loop_
_entity_poly.entity_id
_entity_poly.type
_entity_poly.pdbx_seq_one_letter_code
_entity_poly.pdbx_strand_id
1 'polypeptide(L)'
;MALPFLGKISLETITRACAGFAGGALALLLLATPVRSAQISSAGGRIEGVVRDSSGAAVPGAQVEVHAAAFSASGVSDSGGAFAFENVPGASGKLSVSANGFQKIERTWNRADGQAVVRVEIVLAPATVSQQVQVTAYRAATLVSDVPVSDVQLTREDLQDTPALQLDDDLRQVPGFSLYRRSSSRTANPTTQGVSLRGLGANGASRALVLEDGIPLNDPFGGWVYWDRVPAEAISDVEISQEGGSSLYGSDALGGVLQFVSRPTQPGGISLDTSYGNQNTPDLSLWAGGQTGKWESSFGGGVFNTDGYVLTPQAERGSVDVRAGSRDGNADLMVGRKIGEQSEIFARGWYLDETRGNGTPLQRNDTKLGQGALGANLQLGTFGALTLRFYADAQTYHQTFSAVATGRDSETLTDLQTVPSQGVGWSAVWSRQAGKRQTLVAGLDYHEEIGASHELLLSGGTTDSSSGGRQRTVGIFGEDLIQIAPRWFLSASARVDHWSNFNAATLREPVAPPGTPTDTIFPDRTQNAFSPRLTLRNQVNEHVSWNASVYRAFRAPTLNELYRSFRQGNTLTEDNPNLLAEHLSGGDAGVAVTGFNGKLQAHGTVFYNQIVDPVANVTLNTTPTLITRQRQNLGRINAPGVELGVTAGIVRDFTISCGYQFVDSKVSSFPANTALVGLWVAQVPHNSFTFQARYSNPRIFTVAVTGRAIGNSFDDDQNMFPLGSFFVLDAMVSRRLGAGVEIYGAAENLFNATYYTAATPVLQLGLPIVARVGVRVEFPKR
;
A
#
# COMPACT_ATOMS: atom_id res chain seq x y z
N MET A 1 31.36 3.89 -23.42
CA MET A 1 30.82 2.98 -24.46
C MET A 1 29.53 2.41 -23.86
N ALA A 2 28.35 2.79 -24.39
CA ALA A 2 27.07 2.35 -23.80
C ALA A 2 26.95 0.83 -23.90
N LEU A 3 26.45 0.17 -22.85
CA LEU A 3 26.12 -1.25 -22.87
C LEU A 3 25.26 -1.55 -24.11
N PRO A 4 25.68 -2.41 -25.04
CA PRO A 4 25.01 -2.58 -26.33
C PRO A 4 23.64 -3.31 -26.24
N PHE A 5 23.12 -3.56 -25.03
CA PHE A 5 21.90 -4.35 -24.81
C PHE A 5 20.70 -3.58 -24.24
N LEU A 6 20.86 -2.28 -23.94
CA LEU A 6 19.72 -1.44 -23.64
C LEU A 6 19.17 -0.90 -24.96
N GLY A 7 18.30 -1.67 -25.61
CA GLY A 7 17.51 -1.15 -26.73
C GLY A 7 16.83 0.14 -26.26
N LYS A 8 17.13 1.25 -26.90
CA LYS A 8 16.55 2.56 -26.61
C LYS A 8 15.03 2.54 -26.80
N ILE A 9 14.29 2.09 -25.81
CA ILE A 9 12.94 2.59 -25.60
C ILE A 9 13.14 3.76 -24.64
N SER A 10 13.18 4.97 -25.19
CA SER A 10 13.36 6.16 -24.35
C SER A 10 12.09 6.41 -23.55
N LEU A 11 12.24 6.91 -22.33
CA LEU A 11 11.14 7.42 -21.50
C LEU A 11 10.21 8.34 -22.30
N GLU A 12 10.77 9.09 -23.28
CA GLU A 12 10.00 9.89 -24.24
C GLU A 12 8.99 9.09 -25.08
N THR A 13 9.24 7.82 -25.37
CA THR A 13 8.31 6.99 -26.16
C THR A 13 7.13 6.54 -25.31
N ILE A 14 7.36 6.22 -24.04
CA ILE A 14 6.30 5.83 -23.09
C ILE A 14 5.55 7.08 -22.61
N THR A 15 6.23 8.17 -22.30
CA THR A 15 5.59 9.46 -21.95
C THR A 15 4.81 10.06 -23.13
N ARG A 16 5.25 9.90 -24.36
CA ARG A 16 4.49 10.33 -25.55
C ARG A 16 3.25 9.45 -25.76
N ALA A 17 3.32 8.15 -25.46
CA ALA A 17 2.14 7.28 -25.49
C ALA A 17 1.14 7.64 -24.38
N CYS A 18 1.60 7.91 -23.17
CA CYS A 18 0.75 8.35 -22.06
C CYS A 18 0.21 9.78 -22.25
N ALA A 19 1.02 10.71 -22.76
CA ALA A 19 0.59 12.08 -23.04
C ALA A 19 -0.39 12.16 -24.23
N GLY A 20 -0.26 11.30 -25.23
CA GLY A 20 -1.22 11.17 -26.34
C GLY A 20 -2.59 10.67 -25.88
N PHE A 21 -2.63 9.80 -24.86
CA PHE A 21 -3.88 9.32 -24.26
C PHE A 21 -4.58 10.38 -23.40
N ALA A 22 -3.84 11.17 -22.62
CA ALA A 22 -4.39 12.24 -21.79
C ALA A 22 -5.02 13.37 -22.62
N GLY A 23 -4.42 13.74 -23.76
CA GLY A 23 -4.95 14.78 -24.67
C GLY A 23 -6.23 14.36 -25.39
N GLY A 24 -6.39 13.07 -25.71
CA GLY A 24 -7.58 12.53 -26.38
C GLY A 24 -8.80 12.39 -25.47
N ALA A 25 -8.59 12.06 -24.19
CA ALA A 25 -9.66 11.87 -23.24
C ALA A 25 -10.31 13.20 -22.76
N LEU A 26 -9.51 14.27 -22.66
CA LEU A 26 -10.02 15.59 -22.27
C LEU A 26 -10.92 16.24 -23.34
N ALA A 27 -10.70 15.93 -24.62
CA ALA A 27 -11.52 16.44 -25.74
C ALA A 27 -12.91 15.74 -25.83
N LEU A 28 -13.05 14.52 -25.30
CA LEU A 28 -14.32 13.77 -25.31
C LEU A 28 -15.29 14.13 -24.17
N LEU A 29 -14.81 14.80 -23.11
CA LEU A 29 -15.63 15.23 -21.96
C LEU A 29 -16.44 16.50 -22.22
N LEU A 30 -16.20 17.23 -23.31
CA LEU A 30 -16.84 18.53 -23.61
C LEU A 30 -18.02 18.45 -24.59
N LEU A 31 -18.45 17.25 -25.03
CA LEU A 31 -19.52 17.07 -26.01
C LEU A 31 -20.76 16.29 -25.48
N ALA A 32 -21.12 16.42 -24.22
CA ALA A 32 -22.37 15.86 -23.70
C ALA A 32 -23.53 16.86 -23.85
N THR A 33 -24.26 16.77 -24.95
CA THR A 33 -25.58 17.44 -25.09
C THR A 33 -26.67 16.64 -24.37
N PRO A 34 -27.63 17.27 -23.69
CA PRO A 34 -28.68 16.54 -22.98
C PRO A 34 -29.73 15.97 -23.96
N VAL A 35 -29.87 14.66 -23.96
CA VAL A 35 -30.97 13.98 -24.65
C VAL A 35 -32.22 14.09 -23.80
N ARG A 36 -33.23 14.75 -24.32
CA ARG A 36 -34.60 14.82 -23.75
C ARG A 36 -35.25 13.43 -23.82
N SER A 37 -35.57 12.84 -22.68
CA SER A 37 -36.37 11.62 -22.59
C SER A 37 -37.85 11.93 -22.86
N ALA A 38 -38.45 11.15 -23.75
CA ALA A 38 -39.88 11.14 -23.98
C ALA A 38 -40.64 10.53 -22.78
N GLN A 39 -41.59 11.27 -22.20
CA GLN A 39 -42.47 10.76 -21.16
C GLN A 39 -43.48 9.78 -21.77
N ILE A 40 -43.43 8.52 -21.30
CA ILE A 40 -44.56 7.58 -21.45
C ILE A 40 -45.35 7.63 -20.16
N SER A 41 -46.54 8.19 -20.23
CA SER A 41 -47.51 8.27 -19.16
C SER A 41 -48.17 6.90 -18.97
N SER A 42 -47.73 6.11 -18.01
CA SER A 42 -48.53 5.07 -17.36
C SER A 42 -48.88 5.56 -15.94
N ALA A 43 -50.12 5.41 -15.50
CA ALA A 43 -50.53 5.79 -14.15
C ALA A 43 -49.69 5.03 -13.13
N GLY A 44 -48.66 5.69 -12.57
CA GLY A 44 -47.78 5.16 -11.55
C GLY A 44 -48.47 5.22 -10.17
N GLY A 45 -48.19 4.28 -9.29
CA GLY A 45 -48.64 4.31 -7.91
C GLY A 45 -47.56 4.82 -6.94
N ARG A 46 -47.94 5.00 -5.69
CA ARG A 46 -47.05 5.47 -4.61
C ARG A 46 -46.46 4.27 -3.89
N ILE A 47 -45.17 4.33 -3.58
CA ILE A 47 -44.47 3.42 -2.64
C ILE A 47 -44.02 4.26 -1.45
N GLU A 48 -44.47 3.91 -0.26
CA GLU A 48 -44.10 4.59 0.98
C GLU A 48 -43.67 3.56 2.02
N GLY A 49 -42.80 3.97 2.95
CA GLY A 49 -42.33 3.06 3.98
C GLY A 49 -41.58 3.75 5.10
N VAL A 50 -41.15 2.95 6.05
CA VAL A 50 -40.34 3.41 7.18
C VAL A 50 -39.10 2.50 7.30
N VAL A 51 -37.94 3.10 7.49
CA VAL A 51 -36.68 2.41 7.76
C VAL A 51 -36.45 2.45 9.27
N ARG A 52 -36.30 1.27 9.88
CA ARG A 52 -36.04 1.09 11.31
C ARG A 52 -34.77 0.24 11.49
N ASP A 53 -34.15 0.34 12.64
CA ASP A 53 -33.13 -0.62 13.06
C ASP A 53 -33.75 -1.85 13.74
N SER A 54 -32.91 -2.82 14.09
CA SER A 54 -33.34 -4.06 14.79
C SER A 54 -33.90 -3.82 16.20
N SER A 55 -33.71 -2.63 16.80
CA SER A 55 -34.33 -2.21 18.05
C SER A 55 -35.66 -1.53 17.87
N GLY A 56 -36.10 -1.30 16.61
CA GLY A 56 -37.30 -0.58 16.24
C GLY A 56 -37.16 0.96 16.18
N ALA A 57 -35.94 1.49 16.42
CA ALA A 57 -35.68 2.92 16.28
C ALA A 57 -35.64 3.34 14.80
N ALA A 58 -36.14 4.55 14.50
CA ALA A 58 -36.09 5.10 13.17
C ALA A 58 -34.67 5.34 12.71
N VAL A 59 -34.37 5.02 11.44
CA VAL A 59 -33.08 5.29 10.81
C VAL A 59 -33.21 6.46 9.85
N PRO A 60 -32.87 7.68 10.28
CA PRO A 60 -32.90 8.86 9.41
C PRO A 60 -31.69 8.86 8.46
N GLY A 61 -31.88 9.43 7.25
CA GLY A 61 -30.80 9.55 6.29
C GLY A 61 -30.46 8.24 5.55
N ALA A 62 -31.26 7.17 5.68
CA ALA A 62 -31.09 5.97 4.90
C ALA A 62 -31.36 6.25 3.41
N GLN A 63 -30.46 5.87 2.56
CA GLN A 63 -30.62 5.92 1.11
C GLN A 63 -31.58 4.81 0.67
N VAL A 64 -32.62 5.17 -0.04
CA VAL A 64 -33.65 4.26 -0.56
C VAL A 64 -33.69 4.40 -2.08
N GLU A 65 -33.48 3.33 -2.80
CA GLU A 65 -33.58 3.28 -4.25
C GLU A 65 -34.72 2.35 -4.64
N VAL A 66 -35.60 2.82 -5.53
CA VAL A 66 -36.67 2.00 -6.11
C VAL A 66 -36.34 1.68 -7.57
N HIS A 67 -36.45 0.42 -7.93
CA HIS A 67 -36.25 -0.07 -9.29
C HIS A 67 -37.51 -0.82 -9.76
N ALA A 68 -38.08 -0.41 -10.91
CA ALA A 68 -39.24 -1.06 -11.52
C ALA A 68 -39.11 -1.01 -13.04
N ALA A 69 -38.90 -2.14 -13.68
CA ALA A 69 -38.64 -2.25 -15.14
C ALA A 69 -37.59 -1.22 -15.61
N ALA A 70 -37.97 -0.21 -16.40
CA ALA A 70 -37.05 0.83 -16.90
C ALA A 70 -37.06 2.11 -16.00
N PHE A 71 -37.67 2.06 -14.82
CA PHE A 71 -37.77 3.18 -13.89
C PHE A 71 -36.83 2.97 -12.70
N SER A 72 -36.10 4.00 -12.37
CA SER A 72 -35.25 4.05 -11.16
C SER A 72 -35.40 5.44 -10.52
N ALA A 73 -35.60 5.48 -9.21
CA ALA A 73 -35.58 6.70 -8.42
C ALA A 73 -34.89 6.47 -7.09
N SER A 74 -34.22 7.50 -6.56
CA SER A 74 -33.58 7.47 -5.26
C SER A 74 -34.14 8.57 -4.35
N GLY A 75 -34.15 8.29 -3.05
CA GLY A 75 -34.59 9.22 -2.01
C GLY A 75 -33.91 8.90 -0.69
N VAL A 76 -34.10 9.75 0.30
CA VAL A 76 -33.48 9.59 1.63
C VAL A 76 -34.62 9.58 2.67
N SER A 77 -34.53 8.71 3.67
CA SER A 77 -35.49 8.68 4.77
C SER A 77 -35.40 9.95 5.65
N ASP A 78 -36.52 10.45 6.10
CA ASP A 78 -36.62 11.63 6.95
C ASP A 78 -36.22 11.36 8.42
N SER A 79 -36.39 12.35 9.31
CA SER A 79 -36.05 12.21 10.73
C SER A 79 -36.86 11.13 11.47
N GLY A 80 -38.00 10.70 10.96
CA GLY A 80 -38.81 9.59 11.46
C GLY A 80 -38.49 8.25 10.77
N GLY A 81 -37.51 8.23 9.86
CA GLY A 81 -37.19 7.07 9.03
C GLY A 81 -38.12 6.87 7.84
N ALA A 82 -39.07 7.78 7.58
CA ALA A 82 -40.05 7.62 6.52
C ALA A 82 -39.50 8.01 5.14
N PHE A 83 -39.94 7.30 4.10
CA PHE A 83 -39.64 7.61 2.70
C PHE A 83 -40.89 7.43 1.83
N ALA A 84 -40.94 8.11 0.69
CA ALA A 84 -41.98 7.93 -0.30
C ALA A 84 -41.52 8.23 -1.71
N PHE A 85 -42.00 7.42 -2.67
CA PHE A 85 -41.80 7.61 -4.11
C PHE A 85 -43.15 7.69 -4.79
N GLU A 86 -43.37 8.74 -5.54
CA GLU A 86 -44.58 8.96 -6.32
C GLU A 86 -44.42 8.46 -7.76
N ASN A 87 -45.54 8.08 -8.38
CA ASN A 87 -45.59 7.71 -9.79
C ASN A 87 -44.65 6.56 -10.20
N VAL A 88 -44.46 5.58 -9.33
CA VAL A 88 -43.65 4.40 -9.62
C VAL A 88 -44.44 3.48 -10.55
N PRO A 89 -43.93 3.19 -11.78
CA PRO A 89 -44.66 2.34 -12.75
C PRO A 89 -44.52 0.85 -12.41
N GLY A 90 -45.40 0.02 -12.96
CA GLY A 90 -45.34 -1.45 -12.85
C GLY A 90 -46.07 -2.01 -11.62
N ALA A 91 -46.27 -3.34 -11.65
CA ALA A 91 -46.90 -4.11 -10.60
C ALA A 91 -45.93 -4.69 -9.58
N SER A 92 -44.63 -4.66 -9.87
CA SER A 92 -43.56 -5.19 -8.99
C SER A 92 -42.21 -4.55 -9.28
N GLY A 93 -41.33 -4.62 -8.32
CA GLY A 93 -39.96 -4.14 -8.45
C GLY A 93 -39.11 -4.46 -7.21
N LYS A 94 -37.96 -3.80 -7.10
CA LYS A 94 -37.06 -3.90 -5.96
C LYS A 94 -36.89 -2.56 -5.27
N LEU A 95 -36.77 -2.59 -3.95
CA LEU A 95 -36.28 -1.52 -3.10
C LEU A 95 -34.89 -1.93 -2.57
N SER A 96 -33.91 -1.08 -2.77
CA SER A 96 -32.58 -1.22 -2.17
C SER A 96 -32.42 -0.13 -1.10
N VAL A 97 -32.09 -0.53 0.12
CA VAL A 97 -31.97 0.41 1.24
C VAL A 97 -30.60 0.23 1.90
N SER A 98 -29.89 1.35 2.08
CA SER A 98 -28.59 1.38 2.75
C SER A 98 -28.51 2.58 3.69
N ALA A 99 -27.84 2.42 4.82
CA ALA A 99 -27.51 3.48 5.76
C ALA A 99 -26.16 3.21 6.43
N ASN A 100 -25.44 4.26 6.79
CA ASN A 100 -24.15 4.12 7.48
C ASN A 100 -24.30 3.33 8.77
N GLY A 101 -23.50 2.30 8.96
CA GLY A 101 -23.57 1.40 10.12
C GLY A 101 -24.63 0.31 10.02
N PHE A 102 -25.25 0.12 8.86
CA PHE A 102 -26.26 -0.91 8.63
C PHE A 102 -25.99 -1.71 7.37
N GLN A 103 -26.43 -2.98 7.37
CA GLN A 103 -26.38 -3.84 6.20
C GLN A 103 -27.32 -3.30 5.09
N LYS A 104 -26.81 -3.23 3.87
CA LYS A 104 -27.64 -2.97 2.70
C LYS A 104 -28.65 -4.12 2.54
N ILE A 105 -29.93 -3.79 2.39
CA ILE A 105 -31.01 -4.75 2.20
C ILE A 105 -31.72 -4.51 0.87
N GLU A 106 -32.05 -5.59 0.16
CA GLU A 106 -32.94 -5.55 -0.99
C GLU A 106 -34.27 -6.20 -0.63
N ARG A 107 -35.36 -5.52 -0.93
CA ARG A 107 -36.73 -6.00 -0.77
C ARG A 107 -37.48 -5.93 -2.08
N THR A 108 -38.15 -7.01 -2.45
CA THR A 108 -39.12 -6.99 -3.55
C THR A 108 -40.43 -6.39 -3.06
N TRP A 109 -41.03 -5.53 -3.84
CA TRP A 109 -42.37 -5.02 -3.62
C TRP A 109 -43.32 -5.46 -4.75
N ASN A 110 -44.56 -5.74 -4.41
CA ASN A 110 -45.60 -6.11 -5.34
C ASN A 110 -46.82 -5.23 -5.10
N ARG A 111 -47.45 -4.80 -6.16
CA ARG A 111 -48.67 -4.03 -6.15
C ARG A 111 -49.82 -4.88 -6.69
N ALA A 112 -50.85 -5.09 -5.88
CA ALA A 112 -52.07 -5.76 -6.33
C ALA A 112 -52.87 -4.85 -7.30
N ASP A 113 -53.65 -5.47 -8.19
CA ASP A 113 -54.49 -4.72 -9.12
C ASP A 113 -55.43 -3.78 -8.37
N GLY A 114 -55.43 -2.47 -8.76
CA GLY A 114 -56.21 -1.43 -8.10
C GLY A 114 -55.59 -0.81 -6.82
N GLN A 115 -54.43 -1.28 -6.38
CA GLN A 115 -53.74 -0.73 -5.21
C GLN A 115 -52.97 0.55 -5.57
N ALA A 116 -53.36 1.70 -5.04
CA ALA A 116 -52.72 2.99 -5.31
C ALA A 116 -51.42 3.20 -4.51
N VAL A 117 -51.32 2.60 -3.32
CA VAL A 117 -50.17 2.79 -2.40
C VAL A 117 -49.64 1.42 -1.92
N VAL A 118 -48.33 1.18 -2.08
CA VAL A 118 -47.63 0.05 -1.50
C VAL A 118 -46.91 0.53 -0.24
N ARG A 119 -47.14 -0.09 0.92
CA ARG A 119 -46.44 0.19 2.17
C ARG A 119 -45.42 -0.87 2.47
N VAL A 120 -44.18 -0.43 2.77
CA VAL A 120 -43.05 -1.34 3.05
C VAL A 120 -42.38 -0.91 4.34
N GLU A 121 -42.25 -1.83 5.28
CA GLU A 121 -41.40 -1.66 6.45
C GLU A 121 -40.04 -2.32 6.21
N ILE A 122 -38.97 -1.56 6.37
CA ILE A 122 -37.59 -2.01 6.21
C ILE A 122 -36.92 -2.01 7.57
N VAL A 123 -36.46 -3.18 8.00
CA VAL A 123 -35.65 -3.30 9.21
C VAL A 123 -34.21 -3.54 8.78
N LEU A 124 -33.34 -2.58 9.08
CA LEU A 124 -31.90 -2.69 8.83
C LEU A 124 -31.23 -3.39 10.02
N ALA A 125 -30.50 -4.44 9.76
CA ALA A 125 -29.58 -5.00 10.73
C ALA A 125 -28.33 -4.10 10.80
N PRO A 126 -27.70 -3.92 11.99
CA PRO A 126 -26.39 -3.28 12.07
C PRO A 126 -25.42 -3.94 11.08
N ALA A 127 -24.60 -3.15 10.40
CA ALA A 127 -23.54 -3.70 9.59
C ALA A 127 -22.65 -4.50 10.53
N THR A 128 -22.64 -5.81 10.36
CA THR A 128 -21.53 -6.59 10.88
C THR A 128 -20.33 -6.18 10.05
N VAL A 129 -19.27 -5.69 10.67
CA VAL A 129 -18.01 -5.25 10.06
C VAL A 129 -17.40 -6.33 9.14
N SER A 130 -17.96 -7.53 9.13
CA SER A 130 -17.48 -8.70 8.38
C SER A 130 -18.05 -8.88 6.96
N GLN A 131 -18.90 -8.01 6.42
CA GLN A 131 -19.55 -8.28 5.13
C GLN A 131 -19.15 -7.34 3.97
N GLN A 132 -18.19 -6.46 4.15
CA GLN A 132 -17.86 -5.45 3.13
C GLN A 132 -16.45 -5.55 2.54
N VAL A 133 -15.71 -6.61 2.81
CA VAL A 133 -14.32 -6.71 2.34
C VAL A 133 -14.21 -7.73 1.22
N GLN A 134 -13.89 -7.23 0.06
CA GLN A 134 -13.38 -8.00 -1.05
C GLN A 134 -11.89 -8.23 -0.76
N VAL A 135 -11.52 -9.35 -0.19
CA VAL A 135 -10.12 -9.65 0.15
C VAL A 135 -9.35 -9.97 -1.12
N THR A 136 -8.68 -8.98 -1.65
CA THR A 136 -7.79 -9.13 -2.80
C THR A 136 -6.53 -9.92 -2.46
N ALA A 137 -6.21 -10.08 -1.18
CA ALA A 137 -5.09 -10.90 -0.70
C ALA A 137 -5.12 -12.37 -1.18
N TYR A 138 -6.26 -12.85 -1.69
CA TYR A 138 -6.42 -14.19 -2.27
C TYR A 138 -6.49 -14.23 -3.78
N ARG A 139 -6.29 -13.09 -4.46
CA ARG A 139 -6.42 -12.98 -5.92
C ARG A 139 -7.78 -13.48 -6.48
N ALA A 140 -8.76 -13.72 -5.63
CA ALA A 140 -10.12 -14.09 -6.01
C ALA A 140 -11.12 -13.27 -5.20
N ALA A 141 -12.21 -12.83 -5.83
CA ALA A 141 -13.32 -12.19 -5.13
C ALA A 141 -14.02 -13.23 -4.25
N THR A 142 -13.68 -13.24 -2.96
CA THR A 142 -14.25 -14.15 -1.95
C THR A 142 -14.89 -13.31 -0.85
N LEU A 143 -15.96 -13.80 -0.23
CA LEU A 143 -16.52 -13.14 0.95
C LEU A 143 -15.53 -13.29 2.12
N VAL A 144 -15.25 -12.21 2.83
CA VAL A 144 -14.34 -12.20 4.00
C VAL A 144 -14.73 -13.22 5.06
N SER A 145 -16.03 -13.50 5.20
CA SER A 145 -16.52 -14.54 6.10
C SER A 145 -15.98 -15.94 5.79
N ASP A 146 -15.50 -16.18 4.59
CA ASP A 146 -15.10 -17.50 4.10
C ASP A 146 -13.59 -17.68 4.05
N VAL A 147 -12.84 -16.63 4.35
CA VAL A 147 -11.39 -16.60 4.21
C VAL A 147 -10.69 -16.71 5.57
N PRO A 148 -9.77 -17.67 5.73
CA PRO A 148 -9.08 -17.91 7.00
C PRO A 148 -7.78 -17.11 7.12
N VAL A 149 -7.80 -15.80 7.30
CA VAL A 149 -6.57 -14.97 7.44
C VAL A 149 -6.70 -13.85 8.45
N SER A 150 -5.58 -13.54 9.08
CA SER A 150 -5.34 -12.36 9.90
C SER A 150 -5.01 -11.17 9.00
N ASP A 151 -6.01 -10.52 8.42
CA ASP A 151 -5.80 -9.33 7.61
C ASP A 151 -6.19 -8.07 8.38
N VAL A 152 -5.43 -7.00 8.14
CA VAL A 152 -5.75 -5.65 8.63
C VAL A 152 -6.30 -4.87 7.45
N GLN A 153 -7.45 -4.23 7.64
CA GLN A 153 -8.03 -3.31 6.68
C GLN A 153 -8.05 -1.91 7.26
N LEU A 154 -7.59 -0.94 6.48
CA LEU A 154 -7.78 0.47 6.73
C LEU A 154 -8.78 1.00 5.71
N THR A 155 -9.93 1.44 6.19
CA THR A 155 -10.97 2.03 5.34
C THR A 155 -10.61 3.47 4.97
N ARG A 156 -11.26 4.01 3.94
CA ARG A 156 -11.13 5.43 3.59
C ARG A 156 -11.36 6.35 4.80
N GLU A 157 -12.31 6.02 5.65
CA GLU A 157 -12.60 6.79 6.85
C GLU A 157 -11.44 6.75 7.86
N ASP A 158 -10.78 5.59 8.00
CA ASP A 158 -9.58 5.45 8.83
C ASP A 158 -8.43 6.29 8.27
N LEU A 159 -8.22 6.30 6.96
CA LEU A 159 -7.20 7.13 6.29
C LEU A 159 -7.50 8.63 6.44
N GLN A 160 -8.75 9.05 6.26
CA GLN A 160 -9.15 10.45 6.35
C GLN A 160 -9.12 11.03 7.77
N ASP A 161 -9.26 10.19 8.79
CA ASP A 161 -9.29 10.60 10.19
C ASP A 161 -7.90 10.53 10.86
N THR A 162 -6.85 10.20 10.11
CA THR A 162 -5.46 10.36 10.57
C THR A 162 -4.92 11.75 10.24
N PRO A 163 -4.02 12.30 11.04
CA PRO A 163 -3.32 13.53 10.70
C PRO A 163 -2.17 13.33 9.70
N ALA A 164 -1.92 12.12 9.22
CA ALA A 164 -0.87 11.82 8.26
C ALA A 164 -1.03 12.57 6.92
N LEU A 165 0.08 12.81 6.24
CA LEU A 165 0.11 13.46 4.92
C LEU A 165 0.47 12.49 3.80
N GLN A 166 1.18 11.41 4.13
CA GLN A 166 1.63 10.41 3.17
C GLN A 166 1.13 9.03 3.57
N LEU A 167 0.90 8.16 2.60
CA LEU A 167 0.33 6.83 2.82
C LEU A 167 1.18 5.94 3.74
N ASP A 168 2.53 6.08 3.71
CA ASP A 168 3.39 5.35 4.65
C ASP A 168 3.18 5.76 6.11
N ASP A 169 2.87 7.03 6.34
CA ASP A 169 2.59 7.53 7.69
C ASP A 169 1.24 7.02 8.21
N ASP A 170 0.21 6.87 7.31
CA ASP A 170 -1.05 6.22 7.64
C ASP A 170 -0.86 4.76 8.04
N LEU A 171 -0.01 4.03 7.32
CA LEU A 171 0.28 2.61 7.58
C LEU A 171 0.99 2.37 8.93
N ARG A 172 1.63 3.38 9.51
CA ARG A 172 2.29 3.27 10.83
C ARG A 172 1.32 3.04 11.98
N GLN A 173 0.03 3.20 11.79
CA GLN A 173 -0.98 2.79 12.78
C GLN A 173 -1.16 1.27 12.85
N VAL A 174 -0.66 0.52 11.85
CA VAL A 174 -0.72 -0.94 11.81
C VAL A 174 0.47 -1.52 12.58
N PRO A 175 0.25 -2.25 13.68
CA PRO A 175 1.32 -2.94 14.39
C PRO A 175 2.06 -3.89 13.45
N GLY A 176 3.40 -3.87 13.53
CA GLY A 176 4.24 -4.71 12.68
C GLY A 176 4.59 -4.14 11.32
N PHE A 177 3.94 -3.08 10.87
CA PHE A 177 4.40 -2.34 9.70
C PHE A 177 5.64 -1.52 10.06
N SER A 178 6.69 -1.64 9.27
CA SER A 178 7.91 -0.85 9.41
C SER A 178 8.57 -0.59 8.06
N LEU A 179 9.26 0.55 7.97
CA LEU A 179 10.16 0.86 6.88
C LEU A 179 11.61 0.60 7.31
N TYR A 180 12.51 0.37 6.35
CA TYR A 180 13.94 0.16 6.64
C TYR A 180 14.53 1.25 7.54
N ARG A 181 14.17 2.52 7.30
CA ARG A 181 14.41 3.61 8.26
C ARG A 181 13.08 4.13 8.77
N ARG A 182 13.05 4.56 10.02
CA ARG A 182 11.82 5.04 10.71
C ARG A 182 11.37 6.43 10.24
N SER A 183 12.00 6.99 9.20
CA SER A 183 11.69 8.33 8.65
C SER A 183 10.46 8.27 7.73
N SER A 184 9.66 9.34 7.75
CA SER A 184 8.57 9.56 6.81
C SER A 184 9.10 9.73 5.38
N SER A 185 8.35 9.24 4.40
CA SER A 185 8.65 9.45 2.97
C SER A 185 8.79 10.92 2.61
N ARG A 186 8.18 11.83 3.34
CA ARG A 186 8.30 13.30 3.14
C ARG A 186 9.72 13.83 3.18
N THR A 187 10.63 13.20 3.92
CA THR A 187 12.01 13.67 4.10
C THR A 187 13.05 12.57 3.92
N ALA A 188 12.61 11.32 3.80
CA ALA A 188 13.51 10.19 3.59
C ALA A 188 13.94 10.07 2.13
N ASN A 189 15.16 9.58 1.92
CA ASN A 189 15.57 9.14 0.60
C ASN A 189 14.71 7.94 0.17
N PRO A 190 14.12 7.91 -1.04
CA PRO A 190 13.27 6.82 -1.52
C PRO A 190 13.92 5.43 -1.39
N THR A 191 15.23 5.33 -1.61
CA THR A 191 15.99 4.07 -1.50
C THR A 191 16.04 3.48 -0.08
N THR A 192 15.48 4.18 0.92
CA THR A 192 15.34 3.71 2.30
C THR A 192 13.89 3.34 2.66
N GLN A 193 12.99 3.30 1.68
CA GLN A 193 11.56 3.05 1.88
C GLN A 193 11.17 1.58 1.63
N GLY A 194 12.08 0.64 1.92
CA GLY A 194 11.79 -0.78 1.92
C GLY A 194 10.83 -1.17 3.04
N VAL A 195 9.78 -1.92 2.70
CA VAL A 195 8.70 -2.34 3.60
C VAL A 195 9.01 -3.66 4.27
N SER A 196 8.73 -3.75 5.56
CA SER A 196 8.80 -4.98 6.35
C SER A 196 7.59 -5.13 7.25
N LEU A 197 7.12 -6.36 7.40
CA LEU A 197 6.06 -6.76 8.31
C LEU A 197 6.60 -7.75 9.34
N ARG A 198 5.94 -7.85 10.50
CA ARG A 198 6.25 -8.81 11.57
C ARG A 198 7.72 -8.88 11.96
N GLY A 199 8.44 -7.76 11.87
CA GLY A 199 9.83 -7.68 12.31
C GLY A 199 10.84 -8.50 11.51
N LEU A 200 10.56 -8.77 10.24
CA LEU A 200 11.52 -9.46 9.36
C LEU A 200 12.71 -8.57 8.98
N GLY A 201 12.59 -7.25 9.19
CA GLY A 201 13.57 -6.27 8.77
C GLY A 201 13.50 -5.99 7.28
N ALA A 202 14.22 -4.96 6.84
CA ALA A 202 14.45 -4.61 5.44
C ALA A 202 15.84 -3.97 5.33
N ASN A 203 16.37 -3.83 4.12
CA ASN A 203 17.69 -3.24 3.89
C ASN A 203 17.68 -2.20 2.75
N GLY A 204 16.56 -1.55 2.54
CA GLY A 204 16.24 -0.70 1.40
C GLY A 204 15.27 -1.41 0.45
N ALA A 205 15.53 -2.64 0.07
CA ALA A 205 14.57 -3.50 -0.64
C ALA A 205 13.47 -4.00 0.31
N SER A 206 12.23 -4.03 -0.18
CA SER A 206 11.07 -4.50 0.57
C SER A 206 11.09 -6.01 0.77
N ARG A 207 10.57 -6.47 1.91
CA ARG A 207 10.19 -7.86 2.17
C ARG A 207 8.68 -8.06 2.15
N ALA A 208 7.93 -7.04 1.75
CA ALA A 208 6.50 -7.11 1.48
C ALA A 208 6.22 -6.56 0.08
N LEU A 209 5.30 -7.20 -0.62
CA LEU A 209 4.82 -6.74 -1.92
C LEU A 209 3.76 -5.66 -1.72
N VAL A 210 3.92 -4.54 -2.39
CA VAL A 210 2.96 -3.44 -2.37
C VAL A 210 2.29 -3.34 -3.73
N LEU A 211 0.97 -3.34 -3.74
CA LEU A 211 0.15 -3.38 -4.94
C LEU A 211 -0.87 -2.24 -4.96
N GLU A 212 -1.29 -1.83 -6.14
CA GLU A 212 -2.52 -1.09 -6.37
C GLU A 212 -3.36 -1.85 -7.42
N ASP A 213 -4.57 -2.31 -7.03
CA ASP A 213 -5.46 -3.13 -7.84
C ASP A 213 -4.79 -4.36 -8.49
N GLY A 214 -3.83 -4.97 -7.76
CA GLY A 214 -3.06 -6.12 -8.20
C GLY A 214 -1.84 -5.80 -9.08
N ILE A 215 -1.46 -4.52 -9.22
CA ILE A 215 -0.32 -4.05 -10.01
C ILE A 215 0.80 -3.63 -9.05
N PRO A 216 2.04 -4.14 -9.19
CA PRO A 216 3.15 -3.84 -8.29
C PRO A 216 3.54 -2.36 -8.28
N LEU A 217 3.83 -1.86 -7.07
CA LEU A 217 4.35 -0.51 -6.80
C LEU A 217 5.82 -0.52 -6.37
N ASN A 218 6.40 -1.68 -6.09
CA ASN A 218 7.80 -1.81 -5.75
C ASN A 218 8.69 -1.38 -6.94
N ASP A 219 9.77 -0.66 -6.63
CA ASP A 219 10.76 -0.19 -7.61
C ASP A 219 11.42 -1.37 -8.35
N PRO A 220 11.51 -1.37 -9.70
CA PRO A 220 12.03 -2.51 -10.46
C PRO A 220 13.54 -2.72 -10.30
N PHE A 221 14.33 -1.70 -9.91
CA PHE A 221 15.77 -1.85 -9.70
C PHE A 221 16.14 -2.19 -8.27
N GLY A 222 15.43 -1.61 -7.29
CA GLY A 222 15.82 -1.66 -5.88
C GLY A 222 14.78 -2.19 -4.91
N GLY A 223 13.53 -2.37 -5.32
CA GLY A 223 12.47 -2.96 -4.50
C GLY A 223 11.91 -2.06 -3.38
N TRP A 224 12.25 -0.77 -3.33
CA TRP A 224 11.62 0.20 -2.41
C TRP A 224 10.29 0.70 -2.97
N VAL A 225 9.57 1.53 -2.22
CA VAL A 225 8.26 2.06 -2.62
C VAL A 225 8.28 3.58 -2.65
N TYR A 226 7.78 4.18 -3.74
CA TYR A 226 7.48 5.60 -3.84
C TYR A 226 6.04 5.81 -3.38
N TRP A 227 5.85 6.27 -2.14
CA TRP A 227 4.52 6.38 -1.53
C TRP A 227 3.67 7.50 -2.12
N ASP A 228 4.32 8.54 -2.60
CA ASP A 228 3.74 9.71 -3.25
C ASP A 228 3.29 9.48 -4.70
N ARG A 229 3.52 8.27 -5.27
CA ARG A 229 3.01 7.95 -6.62
C ARG A 229 1.50 7.70 -6.67
N VAL A 230 0.87 7.39 -5.54
CA VAL A 230 -0.56 7.07 -5.45
C VAL A 230 -1.29 8.26 -4.84
N PRO A 231 -2.20 8.93 -5.58
CA PRO A 231 -3.00 10.01 -5.01
C PRO A 231 -3.90 9.51 -3.87
N ALA A 232 -3.76 10.06 -2.66
CA ALA A 232 -4.48 9.59 -1.47
C ALA A 232 -6.01 9.60 -1.65
N GLU A 233 -6.55 10.62 -2.35
CA GLU A 233 -7.98 10.73 -2.63
C GLU A 233 -8.50 9.67 -3.63
N ALA A 234 -7.62 8.98 -4.36
CA ALA A 234 -7.98 7.90 -5.28
C ALA A 234 -8.16 6.54 -4.59
N ILE A 235 -7.77 6.40 -3.31
CA ILE A 235 -7.83 5.16 -2.55
C ILE A 235 -9.11 5.06 -1.75
N SER A 236 -9.75 3.88 -1.76
CA SER A 236 -10.89 3.53 -0.92
C SER A 236 -10.49 2.77 0.33
N ASP A 237 -9.57 1.82 0.21
CA ASP A 237 -9.19 0.91 1.28
C ASP A 237 -7.72 0.50 1.12
N VAL A 238 -7.10 0.10 2.23
CA VAL A 238 -5.82 -0.60 2.22
C VAL A 238 -5.99 -1.93 2.94
N GLU A 239 -5.67 -3.02 2.25
CA GLU A 239 -5.69 -4.37 2.79
C GLU A 239 -4.25 -4.82 3.04
N ILE A 240 -3.98 -5.38 4.22
CA ILE A 240 -2.63 -5.79 4.64
C ILE A 240 -2.69 -7.22 5.15
N SER A 241 -2.07 -8.13 4.41
CA SER A 241 -1.83 -9.51 4.84
C SER A 241 -0.42 -9.61 5.40
N GLN A 242 -0.30 -9.99 6.68
CA GLN A 242 0.97 -10.02 7.40
C GLN A 242 1.61 -11.43 7.43
N GLU A 243 1.19 -12.33 6.58
CA GLU A 243 1.74 -13.68 6.41
C GLU A 243 2.56 -13.78 5.13
N GLY A 244 3.41 -14.80 5.00
CA GLY A 244 4.13 -15.07 3.75
C GLY A 244 3.17 -15.27 2.58
N GLY A 245 3.15 -14.32 1.62
CA GLY A 245 2.21 -14.26 0.50
C GLY A 245 2.70 -14.94 -0.79
N SER A 246 3.91 -15.50 -0.80
CA SER A 246 4.51 -16.02 -2.04
C SER A 246 3.76 -17.18 -2.69
N SER A 247 2.91 -17.90 -1.94
CA SER A 247 2.09 -18.99 -2.51
C SER A 247 1.11 -18.52 -3.60
N LEU A 248 0.80 -17.22 -3.62
CA LEU A 248 -0.08 -16.59 -4.61
C LEU A 248 0.64 -15.51 -5.43
N TYR A 249 1.54 -14.75 -4.80
CA TYR A 249 2.14 -13.53 -5.38
C TYR A 249 3.60 -13.69 -5.82
N GLY A 250 4.28 -14.77 -5.42
CA GLY A 250 5.67 -15.03 -5.79
C GLY A 250 6.68 -14.20 -4.99
N SER A 251 7.75 -13.76 -5.67
CA SER A 251 8.80 -12.91 -5.09
C SER A 251 8.22 -11.62 -4.50
N ASP A 252 8.96 -11.00 -3.57
CA ASP A 252 8.67 -9.78 -2.83
C ASP A 252 7.55 -9.92 -1.76
N ALA A 253 6.64 -10.88 -1.89
CA ALA A 253 5.65 -11.20 -0.87
C ALA A 253 6.22 -12.10 0.26
N LEU A 254 7.50 -11.92 0.62
CA LEU A 254 8.19 -12.73 1.64
C LEU A 254 7.47 -12.65 3.00
N GLY A 255 7.21 -11.45 3.48
CA GLY A 255 6.62 -11.17 4.78
C GLY A 255 5.18 -10.70 4.73
N GLY A 256 4.58 -10.59 3.54
CA GLY A 256 3.20 -10.18 3.37
C GLY A 256 2.92 -9.38 2.11
N VAL A 257 1.69 -8.91 2.01
CA VAL A 257 1.18 -8.11 0.87
C VAL A 257 0.40 -6.93 1.40
N LEU A 258 0.64 -5.76 0.83
CA LEU A 258 -0.17 -4.55 1.02
C LEU A 258 -0.88 -4.26 -0.30
N GLN A 259 -2.19 -4.13 -0.25
CA GLN A 259 -3.01 -3.84 -1.42
C GLN A 259 -3.75 -2.52 -1.23
N PHE A 260 -3.43 -1.52 -2.03
CA PHE A 260 -4.25 -0.32 -2.19
C PHE A 260 -5.39 -0.63 -3.14
N VAL A 261 -6.60 -0.38 -2.70
CA VAL A 261 -7.82 -0.57 -3.49
C VAL A 261 -8.29 0.79 -3.98
N SER A 262 -8.40 0.94 -5.28
CA SER A 262 -8.86 2.18 -5.88
C SER A 262 -10.31 2.48 -5.58
N ARG A 263 -10.61 3.76 -5.54
CA ARG A 263 -11.98 4.26 -5.32
C ARG A 263 -12.88 3.87 -6.50
N PRO A 264 -14.05 3.26 -6.23
CA PRO A 264 -14.99 2.87 -7.27
C PRO A 264 -15.56 4.09 -8.00
N THR A 265 -15.80 3.95 -9.29
CA THR A 265 -16.40 4.99 -10.14
C THR A 265 -17.92 5.18 -9.91
N GLN A 266 -18.53 4.31 -9.10
CA GLN A 266 -19.96 4.37 -8.73
C GLN A 266 -20.14 4.31 -7.21
N PRO A 267 -20.93 5.24 -6.63
CA PRO A 267 -21.51 6.40 -7.30
C PRO A 267 -20.44 7.37 -7.77
N GLY A 268 -20.64 8.03 -8.91
CA GLY A 268 -19.72 9.04 -9.43
C GLY A 268 -19.62 10.25 -8.52
N GLY A 269 -18.50 10.98 -8.58
CA GLY A 269 -18.30 12.15 -7.74
C GLY A 269 -16.96 12.84 -7.95
N ILE A 270 -16.75 13.89 -7.18
CA ILE A 270 -15.52 14.66 -7.09
C ILE A 270 -15.15 14.77 -5.62
N SER A 271 -13.88 14.51 -5.29
CA SER A 271 -13.32 14.72 -3.97
C SER A 271 -12.06 15.56 -4.10
N LEU A 272 -11.93 16.54 -3.23
CA LEU A 272 -10.78 17.43 -3.15
C LEU A 272 -10.38 17.56 -1.69
N ASP A 273 -9.11 17.32 -1.38
CA ASP A 273 -8.50 17.66 -0.11
C ASP A 273 -7.38 18.67 -0.35
N THR A 274 -7.38 19.76 0.39
CA THR A 274 -6.30 20.73 0.33
C THR A 274 -5.96 21.24 1.71
N SER A 275 -4.67 21.35 2.00
CA SER A 275 -4.18 21.83 3.29
C SER A 275 -2.94 22.70 3.17
N TYR A 276 -2.67 23.45 4.22
CA TYR A 276 -1.43 24.18 4.39
C TYR A 276 -0.92 24.03 5.83
N GLY A 277 0.34 23.68 5.97
CA GLY A 277 0.98 23.44 7.26
C GLY A 277 2.23 24.26 7.49
N ASN A 278 2.77 24.14 8.73
CA ASN A 278 4.10 24.65 9.04
C ASN A 278 5.15 23.98 8.13
N GLN A 279 6.41 24.44 8.14
CA GLN A 279 7.46 24.02 7.20
C GLN A 279 7.11 24.33 5.74
N ASN A 280 6.23 25.34 5.51
CA ASN A 280 5.77 25.73 4.16
C ASN A 280 5.23 24.54 3.35
N THR A 281 4.24 23.85 3.95
CA THR A 281 3.73 22.58 3.44
C THR A 281 2.33 22.76 2.84
N PRO A 282 2.19 23.22 1.56
CA PRO A 282 0.96 23.06 0.80
C PRO A 282 0.82 21.62 0.33
N ASP A 283 -0.42 21.12 0.42
CA ASP A 283 -0.84 19.82 -0.07
C ASP A 283 -2.19 19.95 -0.78
N LEU A 284 -2.34 19.25 -1.89
CA LEU A 284 -3.57 19.16 -2.67
C LEU A 284 -3.69 17.77 -3.26
N SER A 285 -4.79 17.10 -2.96
CA SER A 285 -5.16 15.82 -3.56
C SER A 285 -6.57 15.90 -4.13
N LEU A 286 -6.78 15.33 -5.31
CA LEU A 286 -8.03 15.37 -6.06
C LEU A 286 -8.38 13.98 -6.56
N TRP A 287 -9.65 13.64 -6.52
CA TRP A 287 -10.22 12.52 -7.26
C TRP A 287 -11.53 12.94 -7.93
N ALA A 288 -11.73 12.48 -9.17
CA ALA A 288 -13.00 12.60 -9.89
C ALA A 288 -13.28 11.29 -10.62
N GLY A 289 -14.49 10.77 -10.51
CA GLY A 289 -14.86 9.55 -11.18
C GLY A 289 -16.34 9.45 -11.50
N GLY A 290 -16.68 8.63 -12.48
CA GLY A 290 -18.06 8.42 -12.87
C GLY A 290 -18.24 7.37 -13.94
N GLN A 291 -19.50 7.06 -14.21
CA GLN A 291 -19.94 6.15 -15.24
C GLN A 291 -20.90 6.82 -16.20
N THR A 292 -20.70 6.61 -17.49
CA THR A 292 -21.61 7.05 -18.57
C THR A 292 -21.90 5.89 -19.49
N GLY A 293 -23.12 5.35 -19.45
CA GLY A 293 -23.48 4.14 -20.14
C GLY A 293 -22.65 2.94 -19.67
N LYS A 294 -21.90 2.34 -20.58
CA LYS A 294 -20.98 1.22 -20.27
C LYS A 294 -19.55 1.65 -19.96
N TRP A 295 -19.24 2.92 -20.13
CA TRP A 295 -17.92 3.47 -19.87
C TRP A 295 -17.84 4.01 -18.45
N GLU A 296 -16.73 3.74 -17.81
CA GLU A 296 -16.35 4.29 -16.53
C GLU A 296 -14.98 4.95 -16.64
N SER A 297 -14.76 5.98 -15.85
CA SER A 297 -13.48 6.67 -15.81
C SER A 297 -13.26 7.28 -14.45
N SER A 298 -12.00 7.34 -14.04
CA SER A 298 -11.57 8.11 -12.88
C SER A 298 -10.27 8.83 -13.18
N PHE A 299 -10.10 9.95 -12.51
CA PHE A 299 -8.86 10.71 -12.46
C PHE A 299 -8.52 10.99 -11.00
N GLY A 300 -7.32 10.67 -10.59
CA GLY A 300 -6.70 11.05 -9.33
C GLY A 300 -5.48 11.91 -9.61
N GLY A 301 -5.13 12.81 -8.69
CA GLY A 301 -3.91 13.60 -8.82
C GLY A 301 -3.60 14.37 -7.56
N GLY A 302 -2.33 14.68 -7.34
CA GLY A 302 -1.87 15.43 -6.20
C GLY A 302 -0.67 16.29 -6.50
N VAL A 303 -0.49 17.31 -5.69
CA VAL A 303 0.74 18.11 -5.63
C VAL A 303 1.07 18.38 -4.17
N PHE A 304 2.29 18.11 -3.80
CA PHE A 304 2.81 18.27 -2.45
C PHE A 304 4.12 19.05 -2.48
N ASN A 305 4.37 19.82 -1.43
CA ASN A 305 5.65 20.45 -1.18
C ASN A 305 5.88 20.61 0.32
N THR A 306 7.11 20.45 0.77
CA THR A 306 7.52 20.82 2.11
C THR A 306 8.97 21.29 2.11
N ASP A 307 9.27 22.34 2.88
CA ASP A 307 10.66 22.70 3.16
C ASP A 307 11.32 21.68 4.12
N GLY A 308 10.52 20.86 4.80
CA GLY A 308 10.99 19.88 5.77
C GLY A 308 11.71 20.49 6.97
N TYR A 309 12.60 19.70 7.55
CA TYR A 309 13.37 20.08 8.73
C TYR A 309 14.82 19.60 8.64
N VAL A 310 15.70 20.14 9.49
CA VAL A 310 17.11 19.71 9.54
C VAL A 310 17.21 18.37 10.27
N LEU A 311 17.67 17.35 9.56
CA LEU A 311 17.72 15.96 10.07
C LEU A 311 18.77 15.79 11.17
N THR A 312 19.88 16.53 11.11
CA THR A 312 20.99 16.43 12.06
C THR A 312 20.62 17.11 13.38
N PRO A 313 20.81 16.48 14.56
CA PRO A 313 20.62 17.12 15.86
C PRO A 313 21.46 18.36 16.03
N GLN A 314 20.94 19.35 16.76
CA GLN A 314 21.60 20.65 16.91
C GLN A 314 23.04 20.54 17.45
N ALA A 315 23.30 19.57 18.34
CA ALA A 315 24.63 19.37 18.93
C ALA A 315 25.69 18.85 17.93
N GLU A 316 25.25 18.23 16.81
CA GLU A 316 26.13 17.66 15.77
C GLU A 316 26.08 18.45 14.46
N ARG A 317 25.28 19.54 14.43
CA ARG A 317 24.98 20.31 13.22
C ARG A 317 26.11 21.27 12.88
N GLY A 318 26.50 21.27 11.59
CA GLY A 318 27.42 22.26 11.02
C GLY A 318 26.73 23.14 9.99
N SER A 319 27.55 23.97 9.30
CA SER A 319 27.03 24.94 8.31
C SER A 319 26.44 24.32 7.04
N VAL A 320 26.78 23.05 6.73
CA VAL A 320 26.23 22.35 5.57
C VAL A 320 24.87 21.71 5.84
N ASP A 321 24.43 21.65 7.11
CA ASP A 321 23.15 21.03 7.45
C ASP A 321 22.00 21.97 7.11
N VAL A 322 21.24 21.61 6.08
CA VAL A 322 20.06 22.32 5.62
C VAL A 322 18.80 21.46 5.83
N ARG A 323 17.64 22.04 5.61
CA ARG A 323 16.38 21.31 5.68
C ARG A 323 16.30 20.25 4.58
N ALA A 324 15.80 19.07 4.93
CA ALA A 324 15.45 18.00 4.01
C ALA A 324 13.99 18.17 3.63
N GLY A 325 13.76 18.73 2.47
CA GLY A 325 12.41 18.95 1.93
C GLY A 325 12.16 18.13 0.69
N SER A 326 10.89 18.02 0.30
CA SER A 326 10.48 17.35 -0.93
C SER A 326 9.40 18.13 -1.66
N ARG A 327 9.30 17.86 -2.93
CA ARG A 327 8.24 18.34 -3.81
C ARG A 327 7.89 17.24 -4.79
N ASP A 328 6.61 16.94 -4.92
CA ASP A 328 6.13 15.97 -5.88
C ASP A 328 4.84 16.41 -6.56
N GLY A 329 4.56 15.76 -7.69
CA GLY A 329 3.30 15.82 -8.40
C GLY A 329 3.00 14.44 -8.98
N ASN A 330 1.79 13.96 -8.75
CA ASN A 330 1.33 12.67 -9.21
C ASN A 330 0.01 12.77 -9.99
N ALA A 331 -0.24 11.77 -10.83
CA ALA A 331 -1.49 11.63 -11.55
C ALA A 331 -1.80 10.16 -11.79
N ASP A 332 -3.10 9.81 -11.70
CA ASP A 332 -3.66 8.51 -12.00
C ASP A 332 -4.90 8.69 -12.88
N LEU A 333 -4.97 7.99 -13.99
CA LEU A 333 -6.09 8.02 -14.93
C LEU A 333 -6.53 6.59 -15.24
N MET A 334 -7.80 6.27 -15.02
CA MET A 334 -8.40 5.00 -15.42
C MET A 334 -9.56 5.23 -16.37
N VAL A 335 -9.63 4.41 -17.42
CA VAL A 335 -10.78 4.32 -18.33
C VAL A 335 -11.15 2.85 -18.48
N GLY A 336 -12.38 2.51 -18.13
CA GLY A 336 -12.92 1.16 -18.18
C GLY A 336 -14.18 1.07 -19.05
N ARG A 337 -14.50 -0.15 -19.44
CA ARG A 337 -15.73 -0.47 -20.17
C ARG A 337 -16.33 -1.77 -19.67
N LYS A 338 -17.60 -1.71 -19.28
CA LYS A 338 -18.37 -2.90 -18.92
C LYS A 338 -18.75 -3.70 -20.15
N ILE A 339 -18.46 -5.01 -20.12
CA ILE A 339 -18.80 -6.00 -21.13
C ILE A 339 -19.84 -6.93 -20.51
N GLY A 340 -21.14 -6.65 -20.75
CA GLY A 340 -22.22 -7.31 -20.01
C GLY A 340 -22.41 -6.73 -18.62
N GLU A 341 -22.96 -7.52 -17.69
CA GLU A 341 -23.32 -7.07 -16.33
C GLU A 341 -22.18 -7.24 -15.31
N GLN A 342 -21.30 -8.21 -15.53
CA GLN A 342 -20.29 -8.63 -14.55
C GLN A 342 -18.86 -8.70 -15.11
N SER A 343 -18.64 -8.23 -16.33
CA SER A 343 -17.32 -8.24 -16.96
C SER A 343 -16.91 -6.83 -17.35
N GLU A 344 -15.63 -6.54 -17.22
CA GLU A 344 -15.06 -5.25 -17.56
C GLU A 344 -13.66 -5.39 -18.15
N ILE A 345 -13.27 -4.42 -18.94
CA ILE A 345 -11.89 -4.19 -19.38
C ILE A 345 -11.52 -2.75 -19.05
N PHE A 346 -10.27 -2.49 -18.69
CA PHE A 346 -9.82 -1.15 -18.38
C PHE A 346 -8.37 -0.93 -18.83
N ALA A 347 -8.05 0.34 -19.03
CA ALA A 347 -6.69 0.85 -19.15
C ALA A 347 -6.46 1.87 -18.02
N ARG A 348 -5.25 1.87 -17.46
CA ARG A 348 -4.85 2.78 -16.40
C ARG A 348 -3.44 3.29 -16.60
N GLY A 349 -3.17 4.52 -16.21
CA GLY A 349 -1.86 5.13 -16.28
C GLY A 349 -1.55 5.96 -15.05
N TRP A 350 -0.31 5.85 -14.56
CA TRP A 350 0.23 6.62 -13.43
C TRP A 350 1.43 7.43 -13.85
N TYR A 351 1.60 8.57 -13.23
CA TYR A 351 2.78 9.40 -13.39
C TYR A 351 3.21 10.01 -12.06
N LEU A 352 4.52 10.05 -11.81
CA LEU A 352 5.15 10.73 -10.69
C LEU A 352 6.33 11.57 -11.18
N ASP A 353 6.44 12.81 -10.69
CA ASP A 353 7.62 13.68 -10.79
C ASP A 353 7.94 14.20 -9.39
N GLU A 354 9.10 13.81 -8.85
CA GLU A 354 9.50 14.07 -7.47
C GLU A 354 10.91 14.66 -7.44
N THR A 355 11.14 15.63 -6.53
CA THR A 355 12.47 16.17 -6.20
C THR A 355 12.64 16.29 -4.70
N ARG A 356 13.86 15.99 -4.19
CA ARG A 356 14.17 16.00 -2.74
C ARG A 356 15.54 16.57 -2.45
N GLY A 357 15.63 17.28 -1.29
CA GLY A 357 16.88 17.59 -0.64
C GLY A 357 17.13 16.60 0.51
N ASN A 358 18.33 16.05 0.61
CA ASN A 358 18.67 15.01 1.58
C ASN A 358 19.44 15.56 2.80
N GLY A 359 19.24 16.82 3.15
CA GLY A 359 19.76 17.46 4.37
C GLY A 359 21.09 18.19 4.21
N THR A 360 21.70 18.18 3.00
CA THR A 360 22.84 19.04 2.66
C THR A 360 22.67 19.63 1.25
N PRO A 361 23.30 20.76 0.89
CA PRO A 361 23.14 21.41 -0.41
C PRO A 361 23.49 20.53 -1.61
N LEU A 362 24.51 19.64 -1.47
CA LEU A 362 24.97 18.77 -2.57
C LEU A 362 24.32 17.39 -2.57
N GLN A 363 23.54 17.02 -1.57
CA GLN A 363 22.81 15.75 -1.55
C GLN A 363 21.35 15.95 -1.96
N ARG A 364 21.04 15.60 -3.20
CA ARG A 364 19.71 15.76 -3.81
C ARG A 364 19.36 14.52 -4.60
N ASN A 365 18.08 14.29 -4.78
CA ASN A 365 17.57 13.30 -5.74
C ASN A 365 16.31 13.80 -6.44
N ASP A 366 16.06 13.25 -7.59
CA ASP A 366 14.81 13.39 -8.33
C ASP A 366 14.42 12.07 -9.00
N THR A 367 13.10 11.86 -9.14
CA THR A 367 12.52 10.67 -9.75
C THR A 367 11.45 11.07 -10.73
N LYS A 368 11.48 10.51 -11.94
CA LYS A 368 10.37 10.52 -12.89
C LYS A 368 9.97 9.10 -13.20
N LEU A 369 8.69 8.81 -12.97
CA LEU A 369 8.14 7.47 -13.13
C LEU A 369 6.84 7.55 -13.91
N GLY A 370 6.69 6.68 -14.93
CA GLY A 370 5.45 6.44 -15.64
C GLY A 370 5.12 4.95 -15.63
N GLN A 371 3.87 4.59 -15.36
CA GLN A 371 3.39 3.22 -15.42
C GLN A 371 2.08 3.18 -16.21
N GLY A 372 1.92 2.17 -17.06
CA GLY A 372 0.67 1.87 -17.75
C GLY A 372 0.21 0.45 -17.47
N ALA A 373 -1.10 0.24 -17.42
CA ALA A 373 -1.68 -1.08 -17.23
C ALA A 373 -2.93 -1.30 -18.08
N LEU A 374 -3.14 -2.55 -18.48
CA LEU A 374 -4.36 -3.05 -19.08
C LEU A 374 -4.91 -4.16 -18.21
N GLY A 375 -6.20 -4.12 -17.91
CA GLY A 375 -6.85 -5.10 -17.08
C GLY A 375 -8.14 -5.62 -17.71
N ALA A 376 -8.49 -6.86 -17.36
CA ALA A 376 -9.80 -7.45 -17.66
C ALA A 376 -10.26 -8.30 -16.48
N ASN A 377 -11.52 -8.12 -16.09
CA ASN A 377 -12.23 -8.96 -15.13
C ASN A 377 -13.40 -9.59 -15.90
N LEU A 378 -13.32 -10.88 -16.20
CA LEU A 378 -14.24 -11.57 -17.11
C LEU A 378 -15.01 -12.65 -16.37
N GLN A 379 -16.32 -12.59 -16.40
CA GLN A 379 -17.21 -13.67 -15.95
C GLN A 379 -17.53 -14.60 -17.12
N LEU A 380 -17.06 -15.85 -17.04
CA LEU A 380 -17.16 -16.85 -18.10
C LEU A 380 -18.32 -17.83 -17.86
N GLY A 381 -19.33 -17.41 -17.11
CA GLY A 381 -20.49 -18.22 -16.75
C GLY A 381 -20.09 -19.45 -15.93
N THR A 382 -20.42 -20.64 -16.39
CA THR A 382 -20.12 -21.90 -15.70
C THR A 382 -18.62 -22.22 -15.63
N PHE A 383 -17.78 -21.56 -16.42
CA PHE A 383 -16.32 -21.72 -16.40
C PHE A 383 -15.65 -20.87 -15.31
N GLY A 384 -16.41 -20.01 -14.60
CA GLY A 384 -15.91 -19.19 -13.51
C GLY A 384 -15.50 -17.78 -13.96
N ALA A 385 -14.53 -17.19 -13.28
CA ALA A 385 -14.00 -15.84 -13.55
C ALA A 385 -12.55 -15.90 -14.02
N LEU A 386 -12.15 -14.96 -14.87
CA LEU A 386 -10.79 -14.78 -15.33
C LEU A 386 -10.39 -13.33 -15.13
N THR A 387 -9.33 -13.11 -14.36
CA THR A 387 -8.70 -11.81 -14.13
C THR A 387 -7.39 -11.76 -14.90
N LEU A 388 -7.24 -10.76 -15.76
CA LEU A 388 -6.02 -10.51 -16.53
C LEU A 388 -5.46 -9.14 -16.14
N ARG A 389 -4.15 -9.07 -15.96
CA ARG A 389 -3.39 -7.83 -15.75
C ARG A 389 -2.17 -7.86 -16.64
N PHE A 390 -1.92 -6.77 -17.33
CA PHE A 390 -0.67 -6.48 -18.02
C PHE A 390 -0.22 -5.10 -17.59
N TYR A 391 1.05 -4.92 -17.29
CA TYR A 391 1.60 -3.63 -16.88
C TYR A 391 3.02 -3.45 -17.40
N ALA A 392 3.39 -2.21 -17.58
CA ALA A 392 4.75 -1.80 -17.88
C ALA A 392 5.03 -0.45 -17.21
N ASP A 393 6.21 -0.33 -16.64
CA ASP A 393 6.69 0.90 -16.04
C ASP A 393 8.08 1.27 -16.54
N ALA A 394 8.38 2.56 -16.47
CA ALA A 394 9.70 3.08 -16.72
C ALA A 394 9.95 4.25 -15.78
N GLN A 395 11.17 4.29 -15.23
CA GLN A 395 11.60 5.39 -14.38
C GLN A 395 13.01 5.81 -14.67
N THR A 396 13.32 7.02 -14.25
CA THR A 396 14.68 7.53 -14.13
C THR A 396 14.82 8.18 -12.77
N TYR A 397 15.76 7.68 -11.99
CA TYR A 397 16.16 8.22 -10.70
C TYR A 397 17.53 8.86 -10.82
N HIS A 398 17.67 10.11 -10.35
CA HIS A 398 18.95 10.78 -10.22
C HIS A 398 19.26 11.01 -8.75
N GLN A 399 20.53 10.88 -8.39
CA GLN A 399 21.00 11.22 -7.06
C GLN A 399 22.42 11.79 -7.11
N THR A 400 22.69 12.75 -6.22
CA THR A 400 24.03 13.24 -5.97
C THR A 400 24.47 12.84 -4.57
N PHE A 401 25.74 12.49 -4.41
CA PHE A 401 26.36 12.16 -3.14
C PHE A 401 27.50 13.12 -2.83
N SER A 402 27.70 13.40 -1.56
CA SER A 402 28.81 14.21 -1.10
C SER A 402 29.50 13.60 0.11
N ALA A 403 30.79 13.90 0.26
CA ALA A 403 31.55 13.69 1.48
C ALA A 403 31.43 14.97 2.33
N VAL A 404 30.91 14.81 3.54
CA VAL A 404 30.78 15.88 4.53
C VAL A 404 31.99 15.85 5.45
N ALA A 405 32.66 16.97 5.64
CA ALA A 405 33.83 17.08 6.51
C ALA A 405 33.47 16.86 7.99
N THR A 406 34.45 16.47 8.80
CA THR A 406 34.34 16.43 10.25
C THR A 406 33.95 17.80 10.79
N GLY A 407 32.92 17.90 11.63
CA GLY A 407 32.35 19.18 12.07
C GLY A 407 31.25 19.73 11.14
N ARG A 408 31.04 19.12 9.97
CA ARG A 408 29.99 19.41 9.04
C ARG A 408 29.94 20.85 8.51
N ASP A 409 31.15 21.47 8.34
CA ASP A 409 31.30 22.86 7.89
C ASP A 409 31.54 22.98 6.37
N SER A 410 31.85 21.88 5.72
CA SER A 410 32.02 21.81 4.27
C SER A 410 31.63 20.44 3.72
N GLU A 411 31.27 20.41 2.45
CA GLU A 411 31.00 19.17 1.70
C GLU A 411 31.60 19.24 0.30
N THR A 412 31.93 18.07 -0.23
CA THR A 412 32.49 17.91 -1.58
C THR A 412 31.69 16.85 -2.32
N LEU A 413 31.27 17.15 -3.53
CA LEU A 413 30.59 16.21 -4.40
C LEU A 413 31.47 14.98 -4.69
N THR A 414 30.92 13.80 -4.50
CA THR A 414 31.67 12.53 -4.65
C THR A 414 31.12 11.63 -5.75
N ASP A 415 29.83 11.78 -6.10
CA ASP A 415 29.20 10.91 -7.09
C ASP A 415 27.95 11.59 -7.68
N LEU A 416 27.80 11.41 -8.99
CA LEU A 416 26.61 11.78 -9.77
C LEU A 416 26.01 10.49 -10.34
N GLN A 417 24.84 10.12 -9.86
CA GLN A 417 24.17 8.88 -10.21
C GLN A 417 22.92 9.11 -11.06
N THR A 418 22.72 8.24 -12.05
CA THR A 418 21.49 8.10 -12.83
C THR A 418 21.11 6.63 -12.91
N VAL A 419 19.88 6.29 -12.52
CA VAL A 419 19.37 4.92 -12.54
C VAL A 419 18.13 4.84 -13.43
N PRO A 420 18.28 4.58 -14.74
CA PRO A 420 17.17 4.17 -15.59
C PRO A 420 16.78 2.73 -15.24
N SER A 421 15.47 2.50 -15.04
CA SER A 421 14.95 1.16 -14.85
C SER A 421 13.58 0.99 -15.49
N GLN A 422 13.22 -0.24 -15.81
CA GLN A 422 11.98 -0.61 -16.47
C GLN A 422 11.49 -1.94 -15.93
N GLY A 423 10.17 -2.06 -15.77
CA GLY A 423 9.50 -3.29 -15.44
C GLY A 423 8.43 -3.62 -16.47
N VAL A 424 8.23 -4.89 -16.75
CA VAL A 424 7.09 -5.37 -17.53
C VAL A 424 6.57 -6.66 -16.91
N GLY A 425 5.27 -6.77 -16.77
CA GLY A 425 4.69 -7.98 -16.22
C GLY A 425 3.26 -8.22 -16.69
N TRP A 426 2.85 -9.45 -16.52
CA TRP A 426 1.46 -9.84 -16.72
C TRP A 426 1.07 -10.96 -15.76
N SER A 427 -0.22 -11.02 -15.45
CA SER A 427 -0.81 -12.11 -14.68
C SER A 427 -2.14 -12.54 -15.28
N ALA A 428 -2.42 -13.84 -15.19
CA ALA A 428 -3.69 -14.44 -15.55
C ALA A 428 -4.14 -15.32 -14.39
N VAL A 429 -5.28 -14.99 -13.79
CA VAL A 429 -5.85 -15.69 -12.63
C VAL A 429 -7.25 -16.15 -12.96
N TRP A 430 -7.44 -17.45 -12.92
CA TRP A 430 -8.74 -18.09 -13.09
C TRP A 430 -9.26 -18.52 -11.73
N SER A 431 -10.56 -18.29 -11.49
CA SER A 431 -11.25 -18.78 -10.30
C SER A 431 -12.60 -19.37 -10.64
N ARG A 432 -12.99 -20.42 -9.92
CA ARG A 432 -14.26 -21.10 -10.14
C ARG A 432 -14.81 -21.70 -8.87
N GLN A 433 -16.06 -21.44 -8.61
CA GLN A 433 -16.80 -22.16 -7.56
C GLN A 433 -17.15 -23.57 -8.03
N ALA A 434 -16.61 -24.59 -7.37
CA ALA A 434 -16.84 -26.00 -7.63
C ALA A 434 -17.86 -26.55 -6.58
N GLY A 435 -19.12 -26.63 -6.98
CA GLY A 435 -20.21 -26.94 -6.06
C GLY A 435 -20.53 -25.82 -5.09
N LYS A 436 -20.98 -26.14 -3.86
CA LYS A 436 -21.42 -25.15 -2.86
C LYS A 436 -20.35 -24.86 -1.78
N ARG A 437 -19.25 -25.59 -1.77
CA ARG A 437 -18.28 -25.59 -0.65
C ARG A 437 -16.84 -25.43 -1.05
N GLN A 438 -16.56 -25.24 -2.34
CA GLN A 438 -15.21 -25.24 -2.85
C GLN A 438 -15.03 -24.13 -3.88
N THR A 439 -13.93 -23.39 -3.78
CA THR A 439 -13.50 -22.43 -4.80
C THR A 439 -12.09 -22.77 -5.21
N LEU A 440 -11.90 -23.04 -6.49
CA LEU A 440 -10.61 -23.30 -7.09
C LEU A 440 -10.06 -22.01 -7.69
N VAL A 441 -8.79 -21.75 -7.46
CA VAL A 441 -8.04 -20.64 -8.05
C VAL A 441 -6.77 -21.20 -8.69
N ALA A 442 -6.42 -20.74 -9.90
CA ALA A 442 -5.17 -21.06 -10.55
C ALA A 442 -4.65 -19.87 -11.33
N GLY A 443 -3.36 -19.70 -11.42
CA GLY A 443 -2.81 -18.57 -12.15
C GLY A 443 -1.38 -18.76 -12.62
N LEU A 444 -1.02 -17.83 -13.50
CA LEU A 444 0.31 -17.69 -14.12
C LEU A 444 0.73 -16.23 -14.00
N ASP A 445 2.00 -16.00 -13.69
CA ASP A 445 2.60 -14.68 -13.63
C ASP A 445 3.93 -14.66 -14.38
N TYR A 446 4.20 -13.54 -15.00
CA TYR A 446 5.48 -13.20 -15.60
C TYR A 446 5.87 -11.79 -15.17
N HIS A 447 7.11 -11.62 -14.79
CA HIS A 447 7.69 -10.33 -14.45
C HIS A 447 9.13 -10.27 -14.94
N GLU A 448 9.51 -9.19 -15.62
CA GLU A 448 10.89 -8.90 -16.04
C GLU A 448 11.25 -7.46 -15.70
N GLU A 449 12.43 -7.28 -15.13
CA GLU A 449 13.01 -6.03 -14.73
C GLU A 449 14.35 -5.81 -15.44
N ILE A 450 14.60 -4.55 -15.81
CA ILE A 450 15.85 -4.12 -16.45
C ILE A 450 16.27 -2.85 -15.74
N GLY A 451 17.51 -2.77 -15.28
CA GLY A 451 18.01 -1.56 -14.66
C GLY A 451 19.52 -1.52 -14.59
N ALA A 452 20.04 -0.31 -14.57
CA ALA A 452 21.47 -0.06 -14.39
C ALA A 452 21.68 1.23 -13.59
N SER A 453 22.70 1.26 -12.74
CA SER A 453 23.24 2.46 -12.11
C SER A 453 24.39 2.98 -12.95
N HIS A 454 24.25 4.20 -13.47
CA HIS A 454 25.31 4.95 -14.12
C HIS A 454 25.82 6.00 -13.15
N GLU A 455 27.10 5.94 -12.82
CA GLU A 455 27.72 6.76 -11.77
C GLU A 455 28.98 7.45 -12.31
N LEU A 456 29.07 8.75 -12.12
CA LEU A 456 30.32 9.50 -12.31
C LEU A 456 30.96 9.69 -10.93
N LEU A 457 31.87 8.78 -10.58
CA LEU A 457 32.60 8.78 -9.34
C LEU A 457 33.69 9.84 -9.37
N LEU A 458 33.68 10.77 -8.40
CA LEU A 458 34.57 11.95 -8.35
C LEU A 458 35.65 11.84 -7.25
N SER A 459 35.65 10.76 -6.46
CA SER A 459 36.59 10.56 -5.37
C SER A 459 37.86 9.84 -5.84
N GLY A 460 39.03 10.48 -5.66
CA GLY A 460 40.32 9.90 -6.05
C GLY A 460 40.60 9.92 -7.55
N GLY A 461 39.91 10.77 -8.28
CA GLY A 461 39.87 10.86 -9.73
C GLY A 461 38.44 10.80 -10.25
N THR A 462 38.27 10.87 -11.55
CA THR A 462 36.95 10.74 -12.19
C THR A 462 36.84 9.39 -12.89
N THR A 463 35.85 8.58 -12.50
CA THR A 463 35.57 7.27 -13.10
C THR A 463 34.13 7.22 -13.54
N ASP A 464 33.87 6.90 -14.80
CA ASP A 464 32.55 6.54 -15.29
C ASP A 464 32.31 5.05 -14.96
N SER A 465 31.22 4.75 -14.26
CA SER A 465 30.87 3.42 -13.81
C SER A 465 29.44 3.09 -14.19
N SER A 466 29.20 1.93 -14.75
CA SER A 466 27.87 1.43 -15.07
C SER A 466 27.71 0.02 -14.57
N SER A 467 26.71 -0.24 -13.70
CA SER A 467 26.46 -1.54 -13.10
C SER A 467 24.98 -1.89 -13.19
N GLY A 468 24.65 -3.08 -13.72
CA GLY A 468 23.23 -3.47 -13.85
C GLY A 468 23.06 -4.81 -14.55
N GLY A 469 21.81 -5.11 -14.90
CA GLY A 469 21.45 -6.38 -15.52
C GLY A 469 19.94 -6.49 -15.79
N ARG A 470 19.52 -7.73 -16.00
CA ARG A 470 18.11 -8.09 -16.19
C ARG A 470 17.73 -9.21 -15.22
N GLN A 471 16.53 -9.12 -14.70
CA GLN A 471 15.95 -10.13 -13.84
C GLN A 471 14.58 -10.55 -14.39
N ARG A 472 14.28 -11.86 -14.34
CA ARG A 472 13.02 -12.41 -14.79
C ARG A 472 12.49 -13.42 -13.79
N THR A 473 11.19 -13.37 -13.51
CA THR A 473 10.48 -14.37 -12.72
C THR A 473 9.27 -14.87 -13.48
N VAL A 474 9.09 -16.19 -13.51
CA VAL A 474 7.91 -16.87 -14.07
C VAL A 474 7.34 -17.77 -13.00
N GLY A 475 6.05 -17.63 -12.69
CA GLY A 475 5.39 -18.40 -11.64
C GLY A 475 4.10 -19.04 -12.09
N ILE A 476 3.81 -20.23 -11.56
CA ILE A 476 2.53 -20.92 -11.65
C ILE A 476 2.04 -21.28 -10.27
N PHE A 477 0.76 -21.04 -10.00
CA PHE A 477 0.16 -21.33 -8.70
C PHE A 477 -1.24 -21.90 -8.80
N GLY A 478 -1.67 -22.55 -7.72
CA GLY A 478 -3.03 -22.99 -7.52
C GLY A 478 -3.42 -22.91 -6.05
N GLU A 479 -4.69 -22.68 -5.80
CA GLU A 479 -5.30 -22.66 -4.47
C GLU A 479 -6.65 -23.35 -4.49
N ASP A 480 -6.96 -24.04 -3.42
CA ASP A 480 -8.25 -24.65 -3.14
C ASP A 480 -8.80 -24.14 -1.79
N LEU A 481 -9.91 -23.43 -1.85
CA LEU A 481 -10.64 -22.92 -0.71
C LEU A 481 -11.82 -23.83 -0.44
N ILE A 482 -11.80 -24.60 0.65
CA ILE A 482 -12.76 -25.66 0.93
C ILE A 482 -13.49 -25.41 2.25
N GLN A 483 -14.81 -25.36 2.23
CA GLN A 483 -15.62 -25.51 3.43
C GLN A 483 -15.80 -27.01 3.76
N ILE A 484 -14.86 -27.58 4.52
CA ILE A 484 -14.84 -29.01 4.88
C ILE A 484 -16.00 -29.43 5.80
N ALA A 485 -16.52 -28.51 6.60
CA ALA A 485 -17.70 -28.64 7.42
C ALA A 485 -18.37 -27.27 7.62
N PRO A 486 -19.61 -27.17 8.17
CA PRO A 486 -20.34 -25.90 8.29
C PRO A 486 -19.59 -24.75 8.98
N ARG A 487 -18.60 -25.04 9.80
CA ARG A 487 -17.80 -24.05 10.55
C ARG A 487 -16.30 -24.21 10.33
N TRP A 488 -15.88 -25.04 9.38
CA TRP A 488 -14.49 -25.34 9.11
C TRP A 488 -14.13 -25.01 7.67
N PHE A 489 -13.13 -24.17 7.52
CA PHE A 489 -12.61 -23.73 6.25
C PHE A 489 -11.14 -24.09 6.15
N LEU A 490 -10.74 -24.62 5.02
CA LEU A 490 -9.38 -24.99 4.67
C LEU A 490 -8.98 -24.23 3.39
N SER A 491 -7.86 -23.55 3.42
CA SER A 491 -7.18 -23.05 2.23
C SER A 491 -5.88 -23.84 2.08
N ALA A 492 -5.66 -24.37 0.88
CA ALA A 492 -4.42 -25.02 0.50
C ALA A 492 -3.93 -24.43 -0.81
N SER A 493 -2.77 -23.79 -0.80
CA SER A 493 -2.15 -23.21 -1.98
C SER A 493 -0.71 -23.63 -2.15
N ALA A 494 -0.26 -23.64 -3.39
CA ALA A 494 1.14 -23.89 -3.74
C ALA A 494 1.52 -23.14 -5.02
N ARG A 495 2.78 -22.70 -5.06
CA ARG A 495 3.36 -22.00 -6.19
C ARG A 495 4.78 -22.49 -6.46
N VAL A 496 5.13 -22.54 -7.74
CA VAL A 496 6.49 -22.74 -8.20
C VAL A 496 6.89 -21.53 -9.03
N ASP A 497 8.04 -20.96 -8.71
CA ASP A 497 8.66 -19.85 -9.42
C ASP A 497 10.00 -20.28 -10.00
N HIS A 498 10.28 -19.80 -11.20
CA HIS A 498 11.59 -19.83 -11.83
C HIS A 498 12.12 -18.41 -11.93
N TRP A 499 13.20 -18.12 -11.22
CA TRP A 499 13.87 -16.83 -11.20
C TRP A 499 15.19 -16.90 -11.94
N SER A 500 15.53 -15.89 -12.73
CA SER A 500 16.76 -15.81 -13.49
C SER A 500 17.32 -14.39 -13.54
N ASN A 501 18.65 -14.25 -13.39
CA ASN A 501 19.42 -13.06 -13.68
C ASN A 501 20.31 -13.31 -14.89
N PHE A 502 20.36 -12.35 -15.80
CA PHE A 502 21.12 -12.48 -17.04
C PHE A 502 21.54 -11.10 -17.58
N ASN A 503 22.51 -11.12 -18.50
CA ASN A 503 23.06 -9.91 -19.11
C ASN A 503 23.56 -8.89 -18.05
N ALA A 504 24.14 -9.35 -16.96
CA ALA A 504 24.65 -8.49 -15.90
C ALA A 504 26.12 -8.16 -16.12
N ALA A 505 26.48 -6.88 -15.94
CA ALA A 505 27.83 -6.41 -16.07
C ALA A 505 28.10 -5.18 -15.21
N THR A 506 29.36 -4.98 -14.84
CA THR A 506 29.91 -3.73 -14.32
C THR A 506 31.03 -3.26 -15.24
N LEU A 507 30.86 -2.06 -15.79
CA LEU A 507 31.83 -1.38 -16.63
C LEU A 507 32.42 -0.20 -15.85
N ARG A 508 33.73 -0.04 -15.84
CA ARG A 508 34.39 1.10 -15.19
C ARG A 508 35.44 1.68 -16.12
N GLU A 509 35.32 2.97 -16.41
CA GLU A 509 36.24 3.70 -17.25
C GLU A 509 36.86 4.87 -16.46
N PRO A 510 38.15 4.81 -16.07
CA PRO A 510 38.86 5.94 -15.49
C PRO A 510 38.99 7.05 -16.52
N VAL A 511 38.36 8.22 -16.26
CA VAL A 511 38.28 9.38 -17.17
C VAL A 511 39.38 10.38 -16.84
N ALA A 512 39.62 10.67 -15.56
CA ALA A 512 40.62 11.61 -15.09
C ALA A 512 41.26 11.20 -13.77
N PRO A 513 42.55 10.84 -13.73
CA PRO A 513 43.41 10.62 -14.92
C PRO A 513 42.93 9.46 -15.78
N PRO A 514 43.13 9.49 -17.10
CA PRO A 514 42.75 8.40 -17.99
C PRO A 514 43.44 7.10 -17.59
N GLY A 515 42.70 6.00 -17.62
CA GLY A 515 43.21 4.67 -17.25
C GLY A 515 42.62 3.58 -18.15
N THR A 516 43.00 2.35 -17.89
CA THR A 516 42.45 1.20 -18.63
C THR A 516 41.03 0.91 -18.16
N PRO A 517 40.03 0.87 -19.05
CA PRO A 517 38.69 0.41 -18.71
C PRO A 517 38.68 -1.04 -18.22
N THR A 518 37.80 -1.34 -17.30
CA THR A 518 37.59 -2.69 -16.77
C THR A 518 36.14 -3.10 -16.97
N ASP A 519 35.94 -4.28 -17.56
CA ASP A 519 34.66 -4.90 -17.76
C ASP A 519 34.56 -6.17 -16.91
N THR A 520 33.54 -6.23 -16.09
CA THR A 520 33.21 -7.45 -15.35
C THR A 520 31.86 -7.95 -15.83
N ILE A 521 31.84 -9.05 -16.56
CA ILE A 521 30.59 -9.70 -17.01
C ILE A 521 30.28 -10.80 -16.01
N PHE A 522 29.06 -10.75 -15.47
CA PHE A 522 28.59 -11.76 -14.52
C PHE A 522 27.91 -12.92 -15.25
N PRO A 523 28.09 -14.16 -14.81
CA PRO A 523 27.42 -15.30 -15.40
C PRO A 523 25.91 -15.25 -15.13
N ASP A 524 25.14 -15.76 -16.07
CA ASP A 524 23.71 -15.96 -15.88
C ASP A 524 23.45 -16.92 -14.72
N ARG A 525 22.42 -16.61 -13.92
CA ARG A 525 22.05 -17.39 -12.73
C ARG A 525 20.57 -17.68 -12.73
N THR A 526 20.21 -18.88 -12.31
CA THR A 526 18.82 -19.30 -12.16
C THR A 526 18.60 -19.99 -10.83
N GLN A 527 17.40 -19.85 -10.27
CA GLN A 527 16.97 -20.54 -9.07
C GLN A 527 15.47 -20.83 -9.14
N ASN A 528 15.03 -21.94 -8.55
CA ASN A 528 13.62 -22.27 -8.40
C ASN A 528 13.20 -22.10 -6.94
N ALA A 529 11.97 -21.64 -6.74
CA ALA A 529 11.37 -21.54 -5.41
C ALA A 529 10.04 -22.31 -5.38
N PHE A 530 9.79 -22.99 -4.26
CA PHE A 530 8.50 -23.65 -3.99
C PHE A 530 7.88 -23.08 -2.73
N SER A 531 6.70 -22.48 -2.87
CA SER A 531 5.99 -21.74 -1.84
C SER A 531 4.62 -22.37 -1.56
N PRO A 532 4.53 -23.40 -0.70
CA PRO A 532 3.26 -23.97 -0.24
C PRO A 532 2.69 -23.14 0.92
N ARG A 533 1.36 -23.16 1.07
CA ARG A 533 0.63 -22.63 2.23
C ARG A 533 -0.55 -23.52 2.55
N LEU A 534 -0.81 -23.69 3.84
CA LEU A 534 -1.99 -24.36 4.36
C LEU A 534 -2.55 -23.53 5.52
N THR A 535 -3.81 -23.16 5.43
CA THR A 535 -4.51 -22.39 6.48
C THR A 535 -5.80 -23.09 6.84
N LEU A 536 -6.02 -23.26 8.14
CA LEU A 536 -7.25 -23.84 8.70
C LEU A 536 -7.93 -22.78 9.56
N ARG A 537 -9.23 -22.57 9.35
CA ARG A 537 -10.07 -21.73 10.19
C ARG A 537 -11.26 -22.50 10.73
N ASN A 538 -11.62 -22.21 11.97
CA ASN A 538 -12.85 -22.69 12.58
C ASN A 538 -13.66 -21.55 13.16
N GLN A 539 -14.92 -21.46 12.80
CA GLN A 539 -15.90 -20.59 13.43
C GLN A 539 -16.55 -21.34 14.59
N VAL A 540 -16.03 -21.16 15.81
CA VAL A 540 -16.52 -21.86 17.00
C VAL A 540 -17.99 -21.55 17.25
N ASN A 541 -18.34 -20.26 17.21
CA ASN A 541 -19.70 -19.75 17.28
C ASN A 541 -19.77 -18.39 16.55
N GLU A 542 -20.88 -17.66 16.62
CA GLU A 542 -21.05 -16.34 16.01
C GLU A 542 -20.10 -15.25 16.54
N HIS A 543 -19.49 -15.48 17.69
CA HIS A 543 -18.62 -14.54 18.39
C HIS A 543 -17.13 -14.90 18.35
N VAL A 544 -16.78 -16.16 18.15
CA VAL A 544 -15.40 -16.63 18.28
C VAL A 544 -14.99 -17.44 17.07
N SER A 545 -13.87 -17.08 16.48
CA SER A 545 -13.17 -17.87 15.48
C SER A 545 -11.70 -18.03 15.84
N TRP A 546 -11.06 -19.07 15.32
CA TRP A 546 -9.62 -19.23 15.35
C TRP A 546 -9.11 -19.68 13.98
N ASN A 547 -7.86 -19.36 13.71
CA ASN A 547 -7.14 -19.78 12.51
C ASN A 547 -5.74 -20.26 12.86
N ALA A 548 -5.19 -21.11 12.02
CA ALA A 548 -3.79 -21.50 12.06
C ALA A 548 -3.26 -21.66 10.63
N SER A 549 -2.08 -21.12 10.37
CA SER A 549 -1.43 -21.13 9.06
C SER A 549 0.00 -21.65 9.16
N VAL A 550 0.44 -22.38 8.12
CA VAL A 550 1.83 -22.69 7.88
C VAL A 550 2.16 -22.37 6.43
N TYR A 551 3.31 -21.75 6.19
CA TYR A 551 3.66 -21.26 4.86
C TYR A 551 5.15 -21.22 4.60
N ARG A 552 5.51 -21.24 3.31
CA ARG A 552 6.81 -20.87 2.80
C ARG A 552 6.68 -19.72 1.83
N ALA A 553 7.67 -18.85 1.85
CA ALA A 553 7.77 -17.72 0.93
C ALA A 553 9.22 -17.49 0.52
N PHE A 554 9.45 -16.71 -0.53
CA PHE A 554 10.78 -16.36 -0.98
C PHE A 554 10.85 -14.93 -1.50
N ARG A 555 12.07 -14.38 -1.56
CA ARG A 555 12.38 -13.12 -2.22
C ARG A 555 13.67 -13.24 -3.01
N ALA A 556 13.65 -12.90 -4.29
CA ALA A 556 14.85 -12.75 -5.10
C ALA A 556 15.62 -11.48 -4.69
N PRO A 557 16.96 -11.47 -4.65
CA PRO A 557 17.73 -10.25 -4.48
C PRO A 557 17.49 -9.30 -5.67
N THR A 558 17.37 -8.01 -5.40
CA THR A 558 17.16 -6.99 -6.44
C THR A 558 18.44 -6.73 -7.25
N LEU A 559 18.29 -6.13 -8.46
CA LEU A 559 19.44 -5.73 -9.27
C LEU A 559 20.37 -4.76 -8.53
N ASN A 560 19.79 -3.85 -7.72
CA ASN A 560 20.54 -2.96 -6.85
C ASN A 560 21.36 -3.70 -5.79
N GLU A 561 20.81 -4.75 -5.18
CA GLU A 561 21.53 -5.55 -4.17
C GLU A 561 22.68 -6.36 -4.78
N LEU A 562 22.48 -6.87 -5.98
CA LEU A 562 23.44 -7.73 -6.66
C LEU A 562 24.62 -6.97 -7.26
N TYR A 563 24.38 -5.82 -7.90
CA TYR A 563 25.38 -5.26 -8.82
C TYR A 563 25.82 -3.84 -8.49
N ARG A 564 25.21 -3.16 -7.52
CA ARG A 564 25.54 -1.77 -7.21
C ARG A 564 26.28 -1.62 -5.89
N SER A 565 27.51 -1.09 -5.93
CA SER A 565 28.19 -0.51 -4.76
C SER A 565 27.86 0.98 -4.64
N PHE A 566 27.76 1.51 -3.44
CA PHE A 566 27.56 2.94 -3.21
C PHE A 566 28.20 3.43 -1.91
N ARG A 567 28.51 4.71 -1.85
CA ARG A 567 29.01 5.37 -0.64
C ARG A 567 28.09 6.50 -0.21
N GLN A 568 27.66 6.47 1.05
CA GLN A 568 26.92 7.53 1.69
C GLN A 568 27.71 8.06 2.90
N GLY A 569 28.23 9.27 2.80
CA GLY A 569 29.08 9.84 3.84
C GLY A 569 30.32 8.99 4.11
N ASN A 570 30.48 8.52 5.33
CA ASN A 570 31.57 7.62 5.75
C ASN A 570 31.23 6.13 5.64
N THR A 571 30.12 5.76 5.02
CA THR A 571 29.71 4.37 4.87
C THR A 571 29.75 3.96 3.39
N LEU A 572 30.60 2.99 3.06
CA LEU A 572 30.67 2.29 1.78
C LEU A 572 29.89 0.98 1.89
N THR A 573 28.94 0.75 1.02
CA THR A 573 28.23 -0.52 0.89
C THR A 573 28.63 -1.17 -0.45
N GLU A 574 29.27 -2.32 -0.37
CA GLU A 574 29.70 -3.09 -1.54
C GLU A 574 28.57 -3.96 -2.08
N ASP A 575 28.55 -4.15 -3.39
CA ASP A 575 27.70 -5.12 -4.08
C ASP A 575 28.09 -6.56 -3.79
N ASN A 576 27.18 -7.49 -4.10
CA ASN A 576 27.46 -8.91 -4.03
C ASN A 576 26.67 -9.67 -5.12
N PRO A 577 27.30 -9.97 -6.27
CA PRO A 577 26.61 -10.69 -7.37
C PRO A 577 26.29 -12.15 -7.03
N ASN A 578 26.79 -12.66 -5.89
CA ASN A 578 26.59 -14.04 -5.44
C ASN A 578 25.43 -14.21 -4.45
N LEU A 579 24.63 -13.17 -4.19
CA LEU A 579 23.49 -13.28 -3.29
C LEU A 579 22.51 -14.37 -3.75
N LEU A 580 22.04 -15.16 -2.79
CA LEU A 580 20.99 -16.16 -2.96
C LEU A 580 19.61 -15.55 -2.65
N ALA A 581 18.56 -16.17 -3.14
CA ALA A 581 17.21 -15.80 -2.74
C ALA A 581 16.98 -16.07 -1.25
N GLU A 582 16.23 -15.19 -0.60
CA GLU A 582 15.79 -15.37 0.78
C GLU A 582 14.63 -16.36 0.82
N HIS A 583 14.64 -17.28 1.77
CA HIS A 583 13.56 -18.26 1.97
C HIS A 583 12.99 -18.16 3.37
N LEU A 584 11.71 -17.86 3.46
CA LEU A 584 10.97 -17.83 4.72
C LEU A 584 10.19 -19.13 4.90
N SER A 585 10.24 -19.69 6.12
CA SER A 585 9.32 -20.70 6.61
C SER A 585 8.65 -20.15 7.86
N GLY A 586 7.34 -20.10 7.88
CA GLY A 586 6.60 -19.50 8.97
C GLY A 586 5.31 -20.23 9.29
N GLY A 587 4.73 -19.85 10.41
CA GLY A 587 3.41 -20.26 10.82
C GLY A 587 2.88 -19.36 11.92
N ASP A 588 1.58 -19.29 12.01
CA ASP A 588 0.87 -18.55 13.04
C ASP A 588 -0.40 -19.27 13.51
N ALA A 589 -0.88 -18.84 14.65
CA ALA A 589 -2.18 -19.25 15.18
C ALA A 589 -2.83 -18.05 15.86
N GLY A 590 -4.07 -17.78 15.51
CA GLY A 590 -4.81 -16.62 15.97
C GLY A 590 -6.22 -16.96 16.45
N VAL A 591 -6.74 -16.08 17.31
CA VAL A 591 -8.13 -16.10 17.79
C VAL A 591 -8.72 -14.72 17.56
N ALA A 592 -9.92 -14.67 17.00
CA ALA A 592 -10.70 -13.46 16.86
C ALA A 592 -12.01 -13.58 17.64
N VAL A 593 -12.38 -12.50 18.33
CA VAL A 593 -13.59 -12.40 19.14
C VAL A 593 -14.38 -11.18 18.73
N THR A 594 -15.67 -11.37 18.46
CA THR A 594 -16.62 -10.28 18.20
C THR A 594 -17.73 -10.33 19.26
N GLY A 595 -17.95 -9.22 19.96
CA GLY A 595 -18.93 -9.16 21.05
C GLY A 595 -19.77 -7.90 21.01
N PHE A 596 -20.77 -7.85 21.92
CA PHE A 596 -21.64 -6.67 22.12
C PHE A 596 -22.29 -6.16 20.82
N ASN A 597 -22.85 -7.06 20.01
CA ASN A 597 -23.44 -6.76 18.71
C ASN A 597 -22.46 -6.07 17.74
N GLY A 598 -21.22 -6.56 17.68
CA GLY A 598 -20.17 -6.03 16.81
C GLY A 598 -19.42 -4.81 17.34
N LYS A 599 -19.78 -4.27 18.51
CA LYS A 599 -19.11 -3.11 19.11
C LYS A 599 -17.72 -3.43 19.68
N LEU A 600 -17.44 -4.70 19.97
CA LEU A 600 -16.13 -5.17 20.41
C LEU A 600 -15.58 -6.15 19.38
N GLN A 601 -14.40 -5.87 18.88
CA GLN A 601 -13.62 -6.77 18.06
C GLN A 601 -12.24 -6.90 18.69
N ALA A 602 -11.78 -8.09 18.90
CA ALA A 602 -10.45 -8.35 19.44
C ALA A 602 -9.83 -9.52 18.69
N HIS A 603 -8.54 -9.44 18.44
CA HIS A 603 -7.78 -10.56 17.89
C HIS A 603 -6.43 -10.67 18.58
N GLY A 604 -5.92 -11.86 18.62
CA GLY A 604 -4.57 -12.14 19.09
C GLY A 604 -3.97 -13.26 18.26
N THR A 605 -2.73 -13.06 17.81
CA THR A 605 -2.01 -14.01 16.97
C THR A 605 -0.62 -14.23 17.54
N VAL A 606 -0.22 -15.47 17.67
CA VAL A 606 1.18 -15.87 17.91
C VAL A 606 1.78 -16.34 16.60
N PHE A 607 3.01 -15.96 16.32
CA PHE A 607 3.68 -16.33 15.08
C PHE A 607 5.14 -16.70 15.30
N TYR A 608 5.66 -17.48 14.37
CA TYR A 608 7.07 -17.82 14.27
C TYR A 608 7.49 -17.76 12.82
N ASN A 609 8.48 -16.92 12.51
CA ASN A 609 9.07 -16.79 11.20
C ASN A 609 10.56 -17.10 11.26
N GLN A 610 11.03 -17.90 10.30
CA GLN A 610 12.44 -18.20 10.09
C GLN A 610 12.82 -17.85 8.65
N ILE A 611 13.81 -16.98 8.47
CA ILE A 611 14.39 -16.70 7.14
C ILE A 611 15.73 -17.39 7.04
N VAL A 612 15.91 -18.17 5.99
CA VAL A 612 17.18 -18.75 5.57
C VAL A 612 17.75 -17.87 4.46
N ASP A 613 19.06 -17.64 4.49
CA ASP A 613 19.79 -16.76 3.57
C ASP A 613 19.25 -15.32 3.48
N PRO A 614 18.85 -14.67 4.61
CA PRO A 614 18.37 -13.29 4.55
C PRO A 614 19.49 -12.36 4.09
N VAL A 615 19.18 -11.45 3.17
CA VAL A 615 20.12 -10.41 2.71
C VAL A 615 20.20 -9.30 3.73
N ALA A 616 21.40 -8.99 4.20
CA ALA A 616 21.68 -7.93 5.15
C ALA A 616 22.95 -7.15 4.78
N ASN A 617 23.05 -5.91 5.26
CA ASN A 617 24.26 -5.10 5.16
C ASN A 617 25.19 -5.52 6.30
N VAL A 618 26.21 -6.35 6.02
CA VAL A 618 27.16 -6.86 7.00
C VAL A 618 28.36 -5.94 7.06
N THR A 619 28.68 -5.45 8.26
CA THR A 619 29.87 -4.63 8.50
C THR A 619 31.12 -5.48 8.41
N LEU A 620 32.01 -5.16 7.43
CA LEU A 620 33.28 -5.84 7.19
C LEU A 620 34.41 -5.18 7.99
N ASN A 621 34.43 -3.86 8.02
CA ASN A 621 35.47 -3.08 8.68
C ASN A 621 34.96 -1.72 9.13
N THR A 622 35.47 -1.24 10.25
CA THR A 622 35.19 0.11 10.77
C THR A 622 36.51 0.80 11.11
N THR A 623 36.74 1.93 10.46
CA THR A 623 37.82 2.86 10.77
C THR A 623 37.22 4.19 11.27
N PRO A 624 38.00 5.10 11.84
CA PRO A 624 37.48 6.40 12.24
C PRO A 624 36.85 7.23 11.11
N THR A 625 37.20 6.94 9.85
CA THR A 625 36.79 7.70 8.67
C THR A 625 35.94 6.93 7.66
N LEU A 626 35.83 5.59 7.82
CA LEU A 626 35.10 4.75 6.86
C LEU A 626 34.56 3.49 7.54
N ILE A 627 33.27 3.26 7.34
CA ILE A 627 32.59 2.00 7.62
C ILE A 627 32.41 1.29 6.29
N THR A 628 33.00 0.10 6.13
CA THR A 628 32.80 -0.73 4.94
C THR A 628 31.81 -1.84 5.27
N ARG A 629 30.75 -1.93 4.49
CA ARG A 629 29.71 -2.96 4.55
C ARG A 629 29.64 -3.69 3.23
N GLN A 630 29.11 -4.91 3.24
CA GLN A 630 28.75 -5.65 2.04
C GLN A 630 27.37 -6.28 2.23
N ARG A 631 26.59 -6.34 1.19
CA ARG A 631 25.37 -7.15 1.19
C ARG A 631 25.71 -8.62 1.19
N GLN A 632 25.29 -9.33 2.23
CA GLN A 632 25.58 -10.77 2.39
C GLN A 632 24.31 -11.52 2.79
N ASN A 633 24.23 -12.79 2.40
CA ASN A 633 23.25 -13.68 2.98
C ASN A 633 23.72 -14.11 4.37
N LEU A 634 23.00 -13.73 5.41
CA LEU A 634 23.14 -14.33 6.73
C LEU A 634 22.68 -15.79 6.64
N GLY A 635 23.18 -16.67 7.53
CA GLY A 635 22.73 -18.06 7.49
C GLY A 635 21.24 -18.18 7.87
N ARG A 636 20.83 -17.55 8.96
CA ARG A 636 19.43 -17.64 9.43
C ARG A 636 19.06 -16.50 10.39
N ILE A 637 17.81 -16.03 10.25
CA ILE A 637 17.13 -15.16 11.21
C ILE A 637 15.90 -15.89 11.75
N ASN A 638 15.62 -15.80 13.05
CA ASN A 638 14.39 -16.25 13.69
C ASN A 638 13.65 -15.05 14.27
N ALA A 639 12.33 -14.97 14.06
CA ALA A 639 11.46 -13.91 14.52
C ALA A 639 10.17 -14.47 15.14
N PRO A 640 10.21 -15.01 16.38
CA PRO A 640 9.01 -15.30 17.14
C PRO A 640 8.34 -14.01 17.60
N GLY A 641 6.99 -14.01 17.65
CA GLY A 641 6.27 -12.82 18.08
C GLY A 641 4.79 -13.04 18.41
N VAL A 642 4.19 -11.96 18.88
CA VAL A 642 2.76 -11.90 19.24
C VAL A 642 2.19 -10.59 18.71
N GLU A 643 0.99 -10.65 18.14
CA GLU A 643 0.18 -9.51 17.73
C GLU A 643 -1.14 -9.51 18.48
N LEU A 644 -1.57 -8.35 18.94
CA LEU A 644 -2.85 -8.15 19.60
C LEU A 644 -3.52 -6.92 18.99
N GLY A 645 -4.82 -7.02 18.73
CA GLY A 645 -5.62 -5.90 18.27
C GLY A 645 -6.98 -5.88 18.97
N VAL A 646 -7.45 -4.70 19.31
CA VAL A 646 -8.76 -4.48 19.91
C VAL A 646 -9.37 -3.22 19.32
N THR A 647 -10.62 -3.32 18.87
CA THR A 647 -11.45 -2.16 18.50
C THR A 647 -12.74 -2.24 19.29
N ALA A 648 -13.08 -1.15 19.99
CA ALA A 648 -14.26 -1.09 20.85
C ALA A 648 -15.04 0.20 20.65
N GLY A 649 -16.33 0.09 20.30
CA GLY A 649 -17.31 1.17 20.36
C GLY A 649 -17.83 1.34 21.78
N ILE A 650 -17.23 2.24 22.54
CA ILE A 650 -17.47 2.41 23.98
C ILE A 650 -18.87 3.00 24.23
N VAL A 651 -19.17 4.08 23.53
CA VAL A 651 -20.50 4.73 23.52
C VAL A 651 -20.84 5.08 22.08
N ARG A 652 -22.02 5.67 21.87
CA ARG A 652 -22.39 6.17 20.55
C ARG A 652 -21.37 7.20 20.08
N ASP A 653 -20.96 7.08 18.80
CA ASP A 653 -20.03 8.00 18.13
C ASP A 653 -18.59 7.99 18.70
N PHE A 654 -18.22 7.08 19.63
CA PHE A 654 -16.88 7.00 20.22
C PHE A 654 -16.29 5.58 20.11
N THR A 655 -15.17 5.47 19.42
CA THR A 655 -14.45 4.22 19.19
C THR A 655 -13.02 4.34 19.69
N ILE A 656 -12.50 3.27 20.28
CA ILE A 656 -11.09 3.11 20.61
C ILE A 656 -10.57 1.88 19.87
N SER A 657 -9.44 2.05 19.19
CA SER A 657 -8.68 0.97 18.57
C SER A 657 -7.27 0.94 19.17
N CYS A 658 -6.79 -0.23 19.52
CA CYS A 658 -5.43 -0.44 20.02
C CYS A 658 -4.80 -1.62 19.29
N GLY A 659 -3.52 -1.50 19.00
CA GLY A 659 -2.72 -2.54 18.42
C GLY A 659 -1.39 -2.70 19.13
N TYR A 660 -0.91 -3.93 19.31
CA TYR A 660 0.37 -4.22 19.95
C TYR A 660 1.07 -5.35 19.22
N GLN A 661 2.37 -5.19 18.98
CA GLN A 661 3.23 -6.27 18.52
C GLN A 661 4.47 -6.37 19.41
N PHE A 662 4.81 -7.60 19.75
CA PHE A 662 6.10 -8.00 20.26
C PHE A 662 6.78 -8.91 19.26
N VAL A 663 8.08 -8.69 18.97
CA VAL A 663 8.88 -9.58 18.12
C VAL A 663 10.33 -9.65 18.63
N ASP A 664 10.89 -10.86 18.74
CA ASP A 664 12.29 -11.10 19.08
C ASP A 664 13.07 -11.57 17.85
N SER A 665 13.35 -10.66 16.93
CA SER A 665 14.03 -10.95 15.66
C SER A 665 15.54 -10.94 15.83
N LYS A 666 16.19 -12.13 15.69
CA LYS A 666 17.62 -12.33 15.91
C LYS A 666 18.29 -13.16 14.82
N VAL A 667 19.56 -12.86 14.60
CA VAL A 667 20.44 -13.73 13.81
C VAL A 667 20.67 -15.01 14.60
N SER A 668 20.21 -16.15 14.09
CA SER A 668 20.34 -17.45 14.75
C SER A 668 21.47 -18.30 14.21
N SER A 669 22.01 -17.97 13.02
CA SER A 669 23.16 -18.63 12.41
C SER A 669 23.83 -17.72 11.40
N PHE A 670 25.14 -17.56 11.49
CA PHE A 670 25.97 -16.94 10.45
C PHE A 670 27.39 -17.50 10.51
N PRO A 671 27.68 -18.57 9.75
CA PRO A 671 28.99 -19.27 9.81
C PRO A 671 30.18 -18.39 9.42
N ALA A 672 29.98 -17.41 8.51
CA ALA A 672 31.05 -16.51 8.07
C ALA A 672 31.47 -15.50 9.15
N ASN A 673 30.56 -15.14 10.08
CA ASN A 673 30.85 -14.26 11.21
C ASN A 673 29.95 -14.61 12.41
N THR A 674 30.44 -15.50 13.27
CA THR A 674 29.71 -15.99 14.45
C THR A 674 29.47 -14.91 15.52
N ALA A 675 30.17 -13.77 15.46
CA ALA A 675 29.99 -12.66 16.38
C ALA A 675 28.62 -11.98 16.22
N LEU A 676 27.98 -12.12 15.06
CA LEU A 676 26.63 -11.60 14.82
C LEU A 676 25.54 -12.53 15.34
N VAL A 677 25.84 -13.77 15.72
CA VAL A 677 24.84 -14.74 16.21
C VAL A 677 24.34 -14.30 17.59
N GLY A 678 23.01 -14.23 17.72
CA GLY A 678 22.32 -13.76 18.93
C GLY A 678 22.03 -12.27 18.93
N LEU A 679 22.61 -11.49 18.00
CA LEU A 679 22.31 -10.06 17.85
C LEU A 679 20.95 -9.84 17.19
N TRP A 680 20.35 -8.71 17.51
CA TRP A 680 19.07 -8.29 16.96
C TRP A 680 19.19 -7.79 15.53
N VAL A 681 18.18 -8.07 14.74
CA VAL A 681 18.09 -7.55 13.38
C VAL A 681 17.98 -6.02 13.41
N ALA A 682 18.81 -5.38 12.60
CA ALA A 682 18.87 -3.91 12.52
C ALA A 682 17.50 -3.30 12.17
N GLN A 683 17.20 -2.14 12.76
CA GLN A 683 15.98 -1.35 12.54
C GLN A 683 14.65 -2.03 12.93
N VAL A 684 14.69 -3.19 13.60
CA VAL A 684 13.50 -3.90 14.09
C VAL A 684 13.26 -3.56 15.56
N PRO A 685 12.16 -2.86 15.91
CA PRO A 685 11.79 -2.62 17.30
C PRO A 685 11.19 -3.87 17.93
N HIS A 686 11.54 -4.17 19.20
CA HIS A 686 10.98 -5.31 19.90
C HIS A 686 9.50 -5.16 20.22
N ASN A 687 9.08 -3.93 20.53
CA ASN A 687 7.73 -3.62 20.93
C ASN A 687 7.21 -2.47 20.07
N SER A 688 6.00 -2.62 19.57
CA SER A 688 5.26 -1.56 18.89
C SER A 688 3.84 -1.53 19.44
N PHE A 689 3.42 -0.40 19.92
CA PHE A 689 2.07 -0.17 20.38
C PHE A 689 1.48 1.03 19.67
N THR A 690 0.27 0.88 19.17
CA THR A 690 -0.52 1.93 18.52
C THR A 690 -1.88 2.04 19.17
N PHE A 691 -2.44 3.23 19.22
CA PHE A 691 -3.82 3.41 19.58
C PHE A 691 -4.45 4.55 18.78
N GLN A 692 -5.76 4.48 18.61
CA GLN A 692 -6.60 5.56 18.08
C GLN A 692 -7.84 5.69 18.97
N ALA A 693 -8.13 6.90 19.42
CA ALA A 693 -9.38 7.27 20.07
C ALA A 693 -10.12 8.24 19.15
N ARG A 694 -11.30 7.84 18.70
CA ARG A 694 -12.08 8.58 17.71
C ARG A 694 -13.48 8.87 18.23
N TYR A 695 -13.85 10.15 18.25
CA TYR A 695 -15.21 10.62 18.38
C TYR A 695 -15.68 11.17 17.03
N SER A 696 -16.73 10.59 16.45
CA SER A 696 -17.22 10.99 15.13
C SER A 696 -18.72 11.28 15.19
N ASN A 697 -19.03 12.57 15.28
CA ASN A 697 -20.40 13.05 15.15
C ASN A 697 -20.48 14.12 14.04
N PRO A 698 -20.93 13.75 12.82
CA PRO A 698 -20.93 14.65 11.67
C PRO A 698 -21.73 15.94 11.84
N ARG A 699 -22.62 16.00 12.84
CA ARG A 699 -23.44 17.20 13.14
C ARG A 699 -22.72 18.19 14.05
N ILE A 700 -21.71 17.72 14.80
CA ILE A 700 -20.96 18.50 15.77
C ILE A 700 -19.52 18.67 15.30
N PHE A 701 -18.73 17.64 15.43
CA PHE A 701 -17.34 17.53 14.98
C PHE A 701 -16.87 16.08 15.03
N THR A 702 -15.79 15.78 14.32
CA THR A 702 -15.00 14.56 14.46
C THR A 702 -13.67 14.92 15.13
N VAL A 703 -13.25 14.13 16.10
CA VAL A 703 -11.91 14.21 16.71
C VAL A 703 -11.28 12.83 16.67
N ALA A 704 -10.08 12.73 16.16
CA ALA A 704 -9.26 11.54 16.23
C ALA A 704 -7.92 11.90 16.91
N VAL A 705 -7.52 11.05 17.84
CA VAL A 705 -6.21 11.11 18.51
C VAL A 705 -5.55 9.78 18.31
N THR A 706 -4.39 9.76 17.67
CA THR A 706 -3.58 8.58 17.44
C THR A 706 -2.27 8.65 18.20
N GLY A 707 -1.79 7.52 18.70
CA GLY A 707 -0.52 7.47 19.39
C GLY A 707 0.29 6.24 19.03
N ARG A 708 1.63 6.40 19.01
CA ARG A 708 2.58 5.34 18.73
C ARG A 708 3.68 5.32 19.78
N ALA A 709 3.84 4.16 20.43
CA ALA A 709 4.99 3.86 21.28
C ALA A 709 5.85 2.78 20.62
N ILE A 710 7.05 3.14 20.23
CA ILE A 710 7.99 2.25 19.54
C ILE A 710 9.16 1.96 20.47
N GLY A 711 9.47 0.68 20.65
CA GLY A 711 10.55 0.19 21.48
C GLY A 711 11.94 0.43 20.89
N ASN A 712 12.95 0.08 21.68
CA ASN A 712 14.35 0.16 21.26
C ASN A 712 14.65 -0.75 20.06
N SER A 713 15.61 -0.34 19.25
CA SER A 713 16.23 -1.15 18.19
C SER A 713 17.69 -0.70 18.00
N PHE A 714 18.36 -1.26 17.00
CA PHE A 714 19.70 -0.87 16.58
C PHE A 714 19.70 -0.45 15.11
N ASP A 715 20.60 0.49 14.76
CA ASP A 715 20.74 0.94 13.36
C ASP A 715 21.65 0.03 12.52
N ASP A 716 22.46 -0.80 13.16
CA ASP A 716 23.51 -1.63 12.54
C ASP A 716 23.39 -3.10 12.93
N ASP A 717 24.08 -3.93 12.14
CA ASP A 717 24.16 -5.38 12.30
C ASP A 717 24.93 -5.85 13.55
N GLN A 718 25.83 -4.99 14.07
CA GLN A 718 26.66 -5.30 15.25
C GLN A 718 26.01 -4.85 16.57
N ASN A 719 24.83 -4.22 16.52
CA ASN A 719 24.10 -3.62 17.64
C ASN A 719 24.94 -2.59 18.43
N MET A 720 25.80 -1.84 17.73
CA MET A 720 26.66 -0.81 18.31
C MET A 720 25.99 0.56 18.36
N PHE A 721 24.98 0.81 17.49
CA PHE A 721 24.30 2.07 17.37
C PHE A 721 22.83 1.94 17.81
N PRO A 722 22.55 2.14 19.12
CA PRO A 722 21.19 2.01 19.64
C PRO A 722 20.29 3.14 19.18
N LEU A 723 19.05 2.80 18.83
CA LEU A 723 17.95 3.73 18.59
C LEU A 723 16.96 3.59 19.74
N GLY A 724 16.86 4.64 20.56
CA GLY A 724 16.01 4.66 21.73
C GLY A 724 14.52 4.51 21.42
N SER A 725 13.76 4.07 22.43
CA SER A 725 12.29 4.07 22.38
C SER A 725 11.74 5.49 22.33
N PHE A 726 10.55 5.65 21.76
CA PHE A 726 9.86 6.92 21.71
C PHE A 726 8.34 6.75 21.75
N PHE A 727 7.67 7.84 22.10
CA PHE A 727 6.23 7.98 22.00
C PHE A 727 5.89 9.26 21.26
N VAL A 728 4.99 9.18 20.27
CA VAL A 728 4.42 10.32 19.56
C VAL A 728 2.92 10.27 19.65
N LEU A 729 2.31 11.44 19.75
CA LEU A 729 0.87 11.63 19.76
C LEU A 729 0.51 12.57 18.63
N ASP A 730 -0.48 12.17 17.84
CA ASP A 730 -1.00 12.90 16.71
C ASP A 730 -2.49 13.17 16.94
N ALA A 731 -3.01 14.27 16.43
CA ALA A 731 -4.42 14.63 16.62
C ALA A 731 -5.00 15.33 15.39
N MET A 732 -6.26 15.07 15.15
CA MET A 732 -7.04 15.72 14.11
C MET A 732 -8.42 16.12 14.64
N VAL A 733 -8.89 17.28 14.25
CA VAL A 733 -10.27 17.73 14.48
C VAL A 733 -10.87 18.22 13.18
N SER A 734 -12.07 17.77 12.87
CA SER A 734 -12.77 18.21 11.68
C SER A 734 -14.23 18.57 11.96
N ARG A 735 -14.81 19.39 11.08
CA ARG A 735 -16.22 19.75 11.12
C ARG A 735 -16.80 19.85 9.73
N ARG A 736 -17.90 19.14 9.50
CA ARG A 736 -18.70 19.28 8.28
C ARG A 736 -19.57 20.52 8.35
N LEU A 737 -19.42 21.41 7.37
CA LEU A 737 -20.16 22.68 7.27
C LEU A 737 -21.45 22.54 6.48
N GLY A 738 -21.69 21.43 5.81
CA GLY A 738 -22.80 21.18 4.89
C GLY A 738 -22.35 21.19 3.42
N ALA A 739 -23.28 20.83 2.52
CA ALA A 739 -23.03 20.78 1.06
C ALA A 739 -21.72 20.06 0.65
N GLY A 740 -21.30 19.01 1.39
CA GLY A 740 -20.08 18.25 1.09
C GLY A 740 -18.76 18.94 1.47
N VAL A 741 -18.80 20.04 2.21
CA VAL A 741 -17.61 20.76 2.66
C VAL A 741 -17.29 20.40 4.12
N GLU A 742 -16.02 20.08 4.38
CA GLU A 742 -15.46 19.82 5.71
C GLU A 742 -14.20 20.67 5.89
N ILE A 743 -14.06 21.29 7.05
CA ILE A 743 -12.82 21.96 7.46
C ILE A 743 -12.15 21.14 8.55
N TYR A 744 -10.82 21.14 8.57
CA TYR A 744 -10.07 20.40 9.58
C TYR A 744 -8.79 21.08 10.00
N GLY A 745 -8.33 20.72 11.21
CA GLY A 745 -7.00 20.99 11.72
C GLY A 745 -6.36 19.67 12.15
N ALA A 746 -5.10 19.48 11.81
CA ALA A 746 -4.34 18.27 12.12
C ALA A 746 -2.96 18.63 12.66
N ALA A 747 -2.45 17.81 13.57
CA ALA A 747 -1.10 17.96 14.11
C ALA A 747 -0.48 16.57 14.33
N GLU A 748 0.70 16.38 13.78
CA GLU A 748 1.55 15.21 14.02
C GLU A 748 2.62 15.57 15.04
N ASN A 749 3.02 14.58 15.87
CA ASN A 749 3.96 14.77 16.98
C ASN A 749 3.60 15.98 17.84
N LEU A 750 2.36 16.00 18.33
CA LEU A 750 1.74 17.15 19.05
C LEU A 750 2.59 17.66 20.21
N PHE A 751 3.33 16.79 20.90
CA PHE A 751 4.21 17.15 22.01
C PHE A 751 5.63 17.49 21.57
N ASN A 752 5.90 17.53 20.26
CA ASN A 752 7.23 17.76 19.70
C ASN A 752 8.31 16.86 20.32
N ALA A 753 7.98 15.58 20.53
CA ALA A 753 8.88 14.59 21.07
C ALA A 753 10.10 14.40 20.16
N THR A 754 11.30 14.45 20.74
CA THR A 754 12.54 14.21 20.00
C THR A 754 12.85 12.71 20.00
N TYR A 755 13.03 12.14 18.81
CA TYR A 755 13.43 10.75 18.63
C TYR A 755 14.34 10.61 17.41
N TYR A 756 15.02 9.46 17.31
CA TYR A 756 16.00 9.21 16.26
C TYR A 756 15.53 8.13 15.30
N THR A 757 15.76 8.34 14.00
CA THR A 757 15.35 7.43 12.92
C THR A 757 16.53 6.65 12.34
N ALA A 758 17.75 7.16 12.49
CA ALA A 758 19.00 6.54 12.10
C ALA A 758 20.15 7.06 12.96
N ALA A 759 21.22 6.29 13.10
CA ALA A 759 22.44 6.68 13.79
C ALA A 759 23.69 6.58 12.88
N THR A 760 23.56 6.00 11.70
CA THR A 760 24.64 5.88 10.71
C THR A 760 24.18 6.40 9.35
N PRO A 761 25.04 7.11 8.59
CA PRO A 761 26.39 7.60 8.90
C PRO A 761 26.41 8.78 9.89
N VAL A 762 25.26 9.37 10.20
CA VAL A 762 25.06 10.46 11.15
C VAL A 762 23.74 10.28 11.87
N LEU A 763 23.65 10.75 13.10
CA LEU A 763 22.42 10.71 13.87
C LEU A 763 21.32 11.56 13.17
N GLN A 764 20.13 10.99 12.99
CA GLN A 764 19.01 11.65 12.31
C GLN A 764 17.79 11.75 13.22
N LEU A 765 17.24 12.95 13.28
CA LEU A 765 16.00 13.25 14.00
C LEU A 765 14.78 12.70 13.25
N GLY A 766 13.78 12.26 14.00
CA GLY A 766 12.45 12.01 13.51
C GLY A 766 11.66 13.31 13.27
N LEU A 767 10.43 13.15 12.78
CA LEU A 767 9.54 14.25 12.43
C LEU A 767 9.26 15.13 13.68
N PRO A 768 9.54 16.45 13.64
CA PRO A 768 9.10 17.37 14.67
C PRO A 768 7.59 17.60 14.57
N ILE A 769 7.04 18.49 15.42
CA ILE A 769 5.62 18.87 15.29
C ILE A 769 5.33 19.45 13.90
N VAL A 770 4.33 18.84 13.23
CA VAL A 770 3.76 19.34 11.97
C VAL A 770 2.28 19.61 12.18
N ALA A 771 1.90 20.89 12.11
CA ALA A 771 0.52 21.33 12.26
C ALA A 771 0.01 21.92 10.93
N ARG A 772 -1.22 21.59 10.55
CA ARG A 772 -1.85 22.06 9.31
C ARG A 772 -3.34 22.34 9.48
N VAL A 773 -3.87 23.14 8.60
CA VAL A 773 -5.30 23.36 8.43
C VAL A 773 -5.69 23.04 6.99
N GLY A 774 -6.88 22.49 6.79
CA GLY A 774 -7.31 22.08 5.47
C GLY A 774 -8.81 22.11 5.28
N VAL A 775 -9.20 21.88 4.03
CA VAL A 775 -10.57 21.80 3.56
C VAL A 775 -10.73 20.58 2.69
N ARG A 776 -11.73 19.77 2.98
CA ARG A 776 -12.21 18.69 2.12
C ARG A 776 -13.53 19.06 1.49
N VAL A 777 -13.66 18.71 0.22
CA VAL A 777 -14.89 18.92 -0.55
C VAL A 777 -15.25 17.62 -1.24
N GLU A 778 -16.45 17.10 -1.01
CA GLU A 778 -16.92 15.86 -1.62
C GLU A 778 -18.32 16.02 -2.22
N PHE A 779 -18.46 15.75 -3.54
CA PHE A 779 -19.72 15.77 -4.29
C PHE A 779 -19.86 14.52 -5.18
N PRO A 780 -21.05 13.91 -5.32
CA PRO A 780 -22.22 14.15 -4.45
C PRO A 780 -21.89 13.74 -3.02
N LYS A 781 -22.60 14.36 -2.09
CA LYS A 781 -22.46 14.05 -0.66
C LYS A 781 -22.80 12.58 -0.43
N ARG A 782 -21.85 11.79 0.09
CA ARG A 782 -22.08 10.43 0.56
C ARG A 782 -22.86 10.37 1.85
#